data_e225b8c857d27fd668967e02609336c2
#
_entry.id   e225b8c857d27fd668967e02609336c2
#
_cell.length_a   1.000
_cell.length_b   1.000
_cell.length_c   1.000
_cell.angle_alpha   90.00
_cell.angle_beta   90.00
_cell.angle_gamma   90.00
#
_symmetry.space_group_name_H-M   'P 1'
#
loop_
_entity.id
_entity.type
_entity.pdbx_description
1 polymer ?
#
loop_
_entity_poly.entity_id
_entity_poly.type
_entity_poly.pdbx_seq_one_letter_code
_entity_poly.pdbx_strand_id
1 'polypeptide(L)'
;MPEIRRVSTATNPDTGAAGTTAAAAVSSVARPAAPVHARKPEGFSVAGKALPRADSYAKVTGAAIYADDIALPRMLFGKLLRSTQAHARILRVDCSRAQALPGVVAVATGEELPVRYGILPSSPDETVFAIEKVRYVGEPIAAVVADDELTAEEALNLIEVVYEPLPAVMTIDDALRDASPKIHEESRRSDNVHKEVHLEFGDVEAGFAQADAVFEDEFFYEGNTHAAIEQHAVVADCSADGKITIWSSSQTPHYLHRIASAVLQVPASRLRVVAPPIGGGFGGKTEPFPHELAAAHLARKTGRPVKFALTRQEVFYTHRGRHPVKMKIKTGVKRDGSILACRLQTWLDGGAYGSYGVATTYYTGALAPVTYKMGAYAFDGCRVYTNKPPCGPKRGHGTTQPRYALECQLDKIAGALGLDAAAYRKRIAIDPYSETINHLRVTSCGLRECIDEVERRTGYSGKHGALPRGKGIGLAVSAYLCGAGLPIYWNPMPHSGAIVKVDRGGGVTVYCGTSECGQGSEHMLAVVVAETLGVDVMDVRVCAGDTDLTPVDLGSYSSRVTFMAGNAAHEAAESVRLRLAQAAGALLGIAPERCGFAARRVFDVGDPDRAVTFLEAAQAAEARFGTLVGSGSYTPPANLHGDFKGSGVGPSPAYSYTACVAEVGVDLETGEVRVERLTLAHDCGRALNPDIVEGQIEGSAYMGLGEALLEESAFRRGEHKIPNLLDYKTPTILDTPHIDAIIVETDDREGPFGAKEAGEGPLNPVIPAIANAVADAIGVRVYATPILPESVLRALDASPSGRLRLKSAPSPVPV
;
A
#
# COMPACT_ATOMS: atom_id res chain seq x y z
N MET A 1 -22.02 9.35 -34.92
CA MET A 1 -22.25 8.45 -33.79
C MET A 1 -22.11 7.03 -34.28
N PRO A 2 -21.13 6.25 -33.92
CA PRO A 2 -21.15 4.81 -34.09
C PRO A 2 -21.43 4.14 -32.73
N GLU A 3 -22.30 3.15 -32.81
CA GLU A 3 -22.80 2.34 -31.69
C GLU A 3 -21.69 1.57 -31.01
N ILE A 4 -21.66 1.65 -29.67
CA ILE A 4 -20.82 0.80 -28.80
C ILE A 4 -21.53 -0.54 -28.63
N ARG A 5 -21.02 -1.57 -29.29
CA ARG A 5 -21.47 -2.96 -29.08
C ARG A 5 -21.17 -3.41 -27.64
N ARG A 6 -22.22 -3.77 -26.92
CA ARG A 6 -22.14 -4.48 -25.64
C ARG A 6 -21.61 -5.90 -25.88
N VAL A 7 -20.52 -6.26 -25.23
CA VAL A 7 -20.06 -7.66 -25.13
C VAL A 7 -20.71 -8.27 -23.90
N SER A 8 -21.59 -9.23 -24.14
CA SER A 8 -22.25 -10.02 -23.09
C SER A 8 -21.32 -11.15 -22.65
N THR A 9 -21.10 -11.29 -21.33
CA THR A 9 -20.47 -12.47 -20.74
C THR A 9 -21.53 -13.55 -20.60
N ALA A 10 -21.49 -14.55 -21.49
CA ALA A 10 -22.25 -15.77 -21.32
C ALA A 10 -21.32 -16.88 -20.82
N THR A 11 -21.83 -17.60 -19.83
CA THR A 11 -21.30 -18.81 -19.22
C THR A 11 -21.21 -19.96 -20.23
N ASN A 12 -20.13 -20.74 -20.13
CA ASN A 12 -19.86 -21.95 -20.88
C ASN A 12 -20.67 -23.16 -20.34
N PRO A 13 -21.13 -24.04 -21.18
CA PRO A 13 -20.85 -25.46 -20.96
C PRO A 13 -20.28 -26.18 -22.16
N ASP A 14 -19.46 -27.19 -21.84
CA ASP A 14 -18.83 -28.23 -22.65
C ASP A 14 -19.41 -28.61 -24.00
N THR A 15 -18.56 -28.79 -25.01
CA THR A 15 -18.28 -30.10 -25.67
C THR A 15 -17.31 -29.95 -26.85
N GLY A 16 -16.56 -30.97 -27.06
CA GLY A 16 -15.37 -31.14 -27.85
C GLY A 16 -15.45 -31.03 -29.38
N ALA A 17 -14.25 -31.20 -29.91
CA ALA A 17 -13.79 -31.60 -31.24
C ALA A 17 -13.33 -30.56 -32.21
N ALA A 18 -12.01 -30.62 -32.48
CA ALA A 18 -11.24 -30.42 -33.72
C ALA A 18 -11.77 -29.49 -34.84
N GLY A 19 -11.00 -28.43 -35.11
CA GLY A 19 -11.12 -27.63 -36.31
C GLY A 19 -9.99 -26.65 -36.43
N THR A 20 -8.90 -27.04 -37.13
CA THR A 20 -7.77 -26.18 -37.51
C THR A 20 -8.22 -25.05 -38.41
N THR A 21 -8.06 -23.81 -37.99
CA THR A 21 -7.94 -22.66 -38.88
C THR A 21 -6.78 -21.78 -38.44
N ALA A 22 -5.86 -21.54 -39.37
CA ALA A 22 -4.63 -20.78 -39.21
C ALA A 22 -4.94 -19.33 -38.83
N ALA A 23 -4.60 -18.93 -37.59
CA ALA A 23 -4.43 -17.55 -37.21
C ALA A 23 -3.03 -17.13 -37.61
N ALA A 24 -2.94 -16.05 -38.40
CA ALA A 24 -1.68 -15.48 -38.84
C ALA A 24 -0.82 -15.11 -37.61
N ALA A 25 0.35 -15.73 -37.54
CA ALA A 25 1.36 -15.43 -36.52
C ALA A 25 1.86 -14.01 -36.73
N VAL A 26 1.45 -13.09 -35.86
CA VAL A 26 2.21 -11.86 -35.64
C VAL A 26 3.53 -12.29 -35.03
N SER A 27 4.61 -12.16 -35.80
CA SER A 27 5.96 -12.47 -35.32
C SER A 27 6.24 -11.68 -34.06
N SER A 28 6.29 -12.35 -32.93
CA SER A 28 6.85 -11.80 -31.71
C SER A 28 8.34 -11.56 -31.99
N VAL A 29 8.71 -10.30 -32.20
CA VAL A 29 10.10 -9.89 -32.09
C VAL A 29 10.47 -10.21 -30.64
N ALA A 30 11.30 -11.24 -30.46
CA ALA A 30 11.83 -11.59 -29.16
C ALA A 30 12.53 -10.33 -28.61
N ARG A 31 11.93 -9.71 -27.57
CA ARG A 31 12.62 -8.65 -26.83
C ARG A 31 13.91 -9.28 -26.27
N PRO A 32 15.04 -8.60 -26.39
CA PRO A 32 16.25 -9.06 -25.71
C PRO A 32 15.91 -9.24 -24.23
N ALA A 33 16.43 -10.31 -23.62
CA ALA A 33 16.36 -10.52 -22.20
C ALA A 33 16.74 -9.21 -21.50
N ALA A 34 15.99 -8.81 -20.46
CA ALA A 34 16.30 -7.61 -19.69
C ALA A 34 17.80 -7.56 -19.39
N PRO A 35 18.48 -6.44 -19.63
CA PRO A 35 19.92 -6.39 -19.44
C PRO A 35 20.22 -6.79 -18.01
N VAL A 36 21.01 -7.83 -17.82
CA VAL A 36 21.60 -8.16 -16.54
C VAL A 36 22.45 -6.94 -16.18
N HIS A 37 22.02 -6.19 -15.15
CA HIS A 37 22.74 -5.00 -14.71
C HIS A 37 24.17 -5.43 -14.33
N ALA A 38 25.12 -5.10 -15.18
CA ALA A 38 26.51 -5.48 -14.96
C ALA A 38 26.99 -4.79 -13.68
N ARG A 39 27.41 -5.58 -12.68
CA ARG A 39 28.13 -5.06 -11.51
C ARG A 39 29.30 -4.20 -12.00
N LYS A 40 29.37 -2.94 -11.54
CA LYS A 40 30.60 -2.18 -11.71
C LYS A 40 31.71 -2.91 -10.93
N PRO A 41 32.90 -3.17 -11.53
CA PRO A 41 33.97 -3.94 -10.90
C PRO A 41 34.47 -3.34 -9.57
N GLU A 42 34.26 -2.03 -9.35
CA GLU A 42 34.79 -1.25 -8.21
C GLU A 42 33.73 -0.77 -7.21
N GLY A 43 32.51 -1.30 -7.27
CA GLY A 43 31.39 -0.86 -6.44
C GLY A 43 30.68 0.38 -6.99
N PHE A 44 29.61 0.79 -6.28
CA PHE A 44 28.81 1.94 -6.67
C PHE A 44 29.39 3.26 -6.15
N SER A 45 29.23 4.34 -6.91
CA SER A 45 29.70 5.66 -6.55
C SER A 45 28.70 6.45 -5.71
N VAL A 46 27.41 6.19 -5.88
CA VAL A 46 26.26 6.88 -5.26
C VAL A 46 25.35 5.88 -4.55
N ALA A 47 24.89 4.85 -5.22
CA ALA A 47 24.00 3.83 -4.66
C ALA A 47 24.68 3.09 -3.49
N GLY A 48 23.92 2.83 -2.42
CA GLY A 48 24.43 2.17 -1.21
C GLY A 48 25.12 3.10 -0.21
N LYS A 49 25.10 4.40 -0.45
CA LYS A 49 25.67 5.40 0.48
C LYS A 49 24.58 6.14 1.23
N ALA A 50 24.81 6.42 2.51
CA ALA A 50 24.01 7.33 3.32
C ALA A 50 24.20 8.76 2.80
N LEU A 51 23.24 9.27 2.07
CA LEU A 51 23.27 10.59 1.44
C LEU A 51 22.10 11.44 1.92
N PRO A 52 22.31 12.74 2.18
CA PRO A 52 21.21 13.65 2.48
C PRO A 52 20.16 13.64 1.36
N ARG A 53 18.89 13.61 1.74
CA ARG A 53 17.77 13.66 0.78
C ARG A 53 17.76 15.00 0.06
N ALA A 54 17.62 14.98 -1.27
CA ALA A 54 17.56 16.19 -2.10
C ALA A 54 16.37 17.11 -1.75
N ASP A 55 15.26 16.53 -1.28
CA ASP A 55 14.02 17.22 -0.92
C ASP A 55 13.95 17.65 0.57
N SER A 56 14.89 17.25 1.42
CA SER A 56 14.82 17.47 2.87
C SER A 56 14.89 18.95 3.26
N TYR A 57 15.72 19.74 2.58
CA TYR A 57 15.89 21.15 2.93
C TYR A 57 14.58 21.95 2.83
N ALA A 58 13.83 21.78 1.75
CA ALA A 58 12.55 22.47 1.58
C ALA A 58 11.54 22.04 2.65
N LYS A 59 11.54 20.76 3.05
CA LYS A 59 10.63 20.24 4.08
C LYS A 59 10.95 20.76 5.48
N VAL A 60 12.22 20.73 5.90
CA VAL A 60 12.60 21.15 7.26
C VAL A 60 12.62 22.67 7.45
N THR A 61 12.70 23.44 6.37
CA THR A 61 12.64 24.92 6.40
C THR A 61 11.23 25.46 6.19
N GLY A 62 10.23 24.61 5.91
CA GLY A 62 8.87 25.04 5.60
C GLY A 62 8.70 25.64 4.19
N ALA A 63 9.68 25.46 3.30
CA ALA A 63 9.60 25.95 1.92
C ALA A 63 8.88 24.96 0.96
N ALA A 64 8.65 23.72 1.40
CA ALA A 64 7.85 22.75 0.63
C ALA A 64 6.39 23.19 0.60
N ILE A 65 5.77 23.16 -0.57
CA ILE A 65 4.37 23.54 -0.79
C ILE A 65 3.54 22.27 -0.88
N TYR A 66 2.64 22.07 0.07
CA TYR A 66 1.67 20.99 0.10
C TYR A 66 0.35 21.41 -0.55
N ALA A 67 -0.57 20.46 -0.76
CA ALA A 67 -1.84 20.78 -1.43
C ALA A 67 -2.66 21.85 -0.72
N ASP A 68 -2.66 21.85 0.61
CA ASP A 68 -3.38 22.86 1.42
C ASP A 68 -2.70 24.24 1.45
N ASP A 69 -1.39 24.32 1.18
CA ASP A 69 -0.67 25.60 1.11
C ASP A 69 -0.98 26.39 -0.18
N ILE A 70 -1.56 25.73 -1.19
CA ILE A 70 -1.82 26.37 -2.48
C ILE A 70 -2.93 27.41 -2.32
N ALA A 71 -2.62 28.65 -2.70
CA ALA A 71 -3.54 29.77 -2.73
C ALA A 71 -3.55 30.43 -4.11
N LEU A 72 -4.72 30.52 -4.72
CA LEU A 72 -4.94 31.14 -6.04
C LEU A 72 -5.83 32.39 -5.92
N PRO A 73 -5.66 33.38 -6.81
CA PRO A 73 -6.52 34.56 -6.79
C PRO A 73 -8.01 34.21 -6.93
N ARG A 74 -8.88 34.84 -6.13
CA ARG A 74 -10.32 34.61 -6.11
C ARG A 74 -10.75 33.19 -5.78
N MET A 75 -9.94 32.44 -5.08
CA MET A 75 -10.22 31.04 -4.71
C MET A 75 -11.45 30.98 -3.81
N LEU A 76 -12.28 29.95 -4.05
CA LEU A 76 -13.43 29.58 -3.24
C LEU A 76 -13.05 28.46 -2.28
N PHE A 77 -13.75 28.40 -1.15
CA PHE A 77 -13.58 27.36 -0.14
C PHE A 77 -14.77 26.43 -0.14
N GLY A 78 -14.51 25.14 -0.22
CA GLY A 78 -15.51 24.10 -0.32
C GLY A 78 -15.66 23.29 0.96
N LYS A 79 -16.90 22.94 1.30
CA LYS A 79 -17.24 22.01 2.39
C LYS A 79 -18.26 20.99 1.91
N LEU A 80 -18.21 19.78 2.53
CA LEU A 80 -19.08 18.66 2.17
C LEU A 80 -20.18 18.47 3.22
N LEU A 81 -21.45 18.48 2.78
CA LEU A 81 -22.53 17.96 3.60
C LEU A 81 -22.45 16.44 3.66
N ARG A 82 -22.40 15.89 4.86
CA ARG A 82 -22.26 14.47 5.10
C ARG A 82 -23.49 13.87 5.78
N SER A 83 -23.78 12.61 5.44
CA SER A 83 -24.88 11.86 6.06
C SER A 83 -24.70 11.70 7.56
N THR A 84 -25.77 11.91 8.30
CA THR A 84 -25.92 11.56 9.73
C THR A 84 -26.54 10.17 9.92
N GLN A 85 -26.95 9.50 8.81
CA GLN A 85 -27.61 8.21 8.84
C GLN A 85 -26.66 7.12 8.35
N ALA A 86 -26.64 5.98 9.03
CA ALA A 86 -25.84 4.83 8.64
C ALA A 86 -26.42 4.13 7.40
N HIS A 87 -27.77 4.12 7.27
CA HIS A 87 -28.49 3.54 6.15
C HIS A 87 -29.86 4.19 6.02
N ALA A 88 -30.11 4.92 4.95
CA ALA A 88 -31.39 5.59 4.72
C ALA A 88 -31.61 5.90 3.23
N ARG A 89 -32.86 5.93 2.78
CA ARG A 89 -33.23 6.54 1.49
C ARG A 89 -33.20 8.05 1.63
N ILE A 90 -32.76 8.74 0.60
CA ILE A 90 -32.86 10.21 0.48
C ILE A 90 -34.14 10.51 -0.25
N LEU A 91 -35.09 11.13 0.45
CA LEU A 91 -36.38 11.52 -0.13
C LEU A 91 -36.32 12.91 -0.77
N ARG A 92 -35.51 13.81 -0.20
CA ARG A 92 -35.34 15.18 -0.70
C ARG A 92 -34.03 15.78 -0.16
N VAL A 93 -33.34 16.52 -1.00
CA VAL A 93 -32.27 17.45 -0.62
C VAL A 93 -32.66 18.84 -1.04
N ASP A 94 -32.85 19.74 -0.09
CA ASP A 94 -33.25 21.15 -0.35
C ASP A 94 -32.09 22.09 -0.02
N CYS A 95 -31.47 22.63 -1.06
CA CYS A 95 -30.33 23.55 -0.97
C CYS A 95 -30.71 25.02 -1.08
N SER A 96 -32.01 25.36 -1.20
CA SER A 96 -32.48 26.72 -1.52
C SER A 96 -32.02 27.77 -0.53
N ARG A 97 -32.05 27.46 0.76
CA ARG A 97 -31.61 28.39 1.82
C ARG A 97 -30.10 28.58 1.82
N ALA A 98 -29.33 27.50 1.57
CA ALA A 98 -27.89 27.59 1.45
C ALA A 98 -27.45 28.41 0.24
N GLN A 99 -28.13 28.23 -0.91
CA GLN A 99 -27.86 28.99 -2.12
C GLN A 99 -28.19 30.48 -1.98
N ALA A 100 -29.16 30.85 -1.10
CA ALA A 100 -29.53 32.22 -0.85
C ALA A 100 -28.63 32.93 0.19
N LEU A 101 -27.75 32.22 0.87
CA LEU A 101 -26.86 32.82 1.86
C LEU A 101 -25.81 33.72 1.15
N PRO A 102 -25.67 34.99 1.53
CA PRO A 102 -24.64 35.88 0.96
C PRO A 102 -23.23 35.29 1.15
N GLY A 103 -22.43 35.31 0.09
CA GLY A 103 -21.09 34.72 0.07
C GLY A 103 -21.05 33.29 -0.45
N VAL A 104 -22.19 32.57 -0.51
CA VAL A 104 -22.27 31.28 -1.19
C VAL A 104 -22.32 31.51 -2.70
N VAL A 105 -21.42 30.83 -3.42
CA VAL A 105 -21.27 31.00 -4.88
C VAL A 105 -21.92 29.85 -5.65
N ALA A 106 -21.82 28.61 -5.15
CA ALA A 106 -22.47 27.47 -5.76
C ALA A 106 -22.67 26.31 -4.75
N VAL A 107 -23.68 25.50 -5.06
CA VAL A 107 -23.95 24.21 -4.40
C VAL A 107 -23.96 23.12 -5.48
N ALA A 108 -23.47 21.93 -5.19
CA ALA A 108 -23.54 20.76 -6.06
C ALA A 108 -24.13 19.57 -5.30
N THR A 109 -24.94 18.77 -6.00
CA THR A 109 -25.56 17.54 -5.47
C THR A 109 -25.27 16.36 -6.39
N GLY A 110 -25.71 15.16 -6.00
CA GLY A 110 -25.50 13.94 -6.77
C GLY A 110 -26.13 13.95 -8.16
N GLU A 111 -27.18 14.72 -8.38
CA GLU A 111 -27.85 14.85 -9.69
C GLU A 111 -26.91 15.44 -10.77
N GLU A 112 -25.98 16.30 -10.36
CA GLU A 112 -24.98 16.90 -11.27
C GLU A 112 -23.84 15.97 -11.63
N LEU A 113 -23.55 14.96 -10.78
CA LEU A 113 -22.44 14.02 -10.91
C LEU A 113 -22.91 12.56 -10.76
N PRO A 114 -23.83 12.08 -11.61
CA PRO A 114 -24.47 10.78 -11.45
C PRO A 114 -23.61 9.59 -11.89
N VAL A 115 -22.42 9.86 -12.46
CA VAL A 115 -21.56 8.80 -12.98
C VAL A 115 -20.95 8.00 -11.84
N ARG A 116 -21.22 6.68 -11.83
CA ARG A 116 -20.59 5.77 -10.89
C ARG A 116 -19.12 5.53 -11.25
N TYR A 117 -18.29 5.47 -10.25
CA TYR A 117 -16.87 5.20 -10.38
C TYR A 117 -16.38 4.20 -9.33
N GLY A 118 -15.17 3.76 -9.47
CA GLY A 118 -14.42 2.94 -8.53
C GLY A 118 -12.98 2.83 -9.03
N ILE A 119 -12.06 2.65 -8.12
CA ILE A 119 -10.63 2.49 -8.49
C ILE A 119 -10.43 1.23 -9.35
N LEU A 120 -11.10 0.15 -9.01
CA LEU A 120 -11.10 -1.07 -9.81
C LEU A 120 -12.26 -1.03 -10.81
N PRO A 121 -12.00 -1.21 -12.11
CA PRO A 121 -13.04 -1.24 -13.14
C PRO A 121 -14.12 -2.30 -12.92
N SER A 122 -13.84 -3.32 -12.11
CA SER A 122 -14.78 -4.37 -11.72
C SER A 122 -15.78 -3.98 -10.63
N SER A 123 -15.56 -2.85 -9.93
CA SER A 123 -16.38 -2.39 -8.81
C SER A 123 -16.66 -0.87 -8.91
N PRO A 124 -17.37 -0.39 -9.98
CA PRO A 124 -17.77 1.02 -10.09
C PRO A 124 -19.09 1.22 -9.35
N ASP A 125 -19.06 1.19 -8.02
CA ASP A 125 -20.25 1.20 -7.16
C ASP A 125 -20.48 2.50 -6.39
N GLU A 126 -19.56 3.48 -6.52
CA GLU A 126 -19.58 4.76 -5.79
C GLU A 126 -19.98 5.93 -6.70
N THR A 127 -20.68 6.94 -6.14
CA THR A 127 -20.93 8.24 -6.77
C THR A 127 -20.25 9.34 -5.96
N VAL A 128 -20.03 10.52 -6.58
CA VAL A 128 -19.39 11.66 -5.88
C VAL A 128 -20.21 12.09 -4.65
N PHE A 129 -21.51 12.11 -4.80
CA PHE A 129 -22.46 12.36 -3.73
C PHE A 129 -23.53 11.27 -3.75
N ALA A 130 -24.04 10.90 -2.58
CA ALA A 130 -25.17 9.99 -2.48
C ALA A 130 -26.41 10.59 -3.16
N ILE A 131 -27.09 9.80 -3.99
CA ILE A 131 -28.27 10.25 -4.77
C ILE A 131 -29.56 9.72 -4.15
N GLU A 132 -29.78 8.42 -4.21
CA GLU A 132 -31.03 7.81 -3.76
C GLU A 132 -30.98 7.28 -2.32
N LYS A 133 -29.76 6.94 -1.86
CA LYS A 133 -29.54 6.25 -0.60
C LYS A 133 -28.17 6.57 -0.03
N VAL A 134 -28.11 6.82 1.28
CA VAL A 134 -26.86 6.86 2.05
C VAL A 134 -26.59 5.49 2.65
N ARG A 135 -25.32 5.11 2.69
CA ARG A 135 -24.86 3.77 3.09
C ARG A 135 -23.96 3.76 4.30
N TYR A 136 -23.51 4.93 4.77
CA TYR A 136 -22.74 5.07 6.03
C TYR A 136 -22.82 6.48 6.58
N VAL A 137 -22.58 6.63 7.88
CA VAL A 137 -22.45 7.97 8.51
C VAL A 137 -21.18 8.63 8.00
N GLY A 138 -21.30 9.86 7.49
CA GLY A 138 -20.18 10.59 6.89
C GLY A 138 -20.11 10.53 5.37
N GLU A 139 -21.00 9.79 4.70
CA GLU A 139 -21.10 9.77 3.23
C GLU A 139 -21.48 11.15 2.68
N PRO A 140 -20.76 11.68 1.67
CA PRO A 140 -21.06 12.97 1.08
C PRO A 140 -22.41 12.98 0.35
N ILE A 141 -23.22 14.04 0.56
CA ILE A 141 -24.54 14.24 -0.08
C ILE A 141 -24.54 15.45 -1.01
N ALA A 142 -23.86 16.51 -0.59
CA ALA A 142 -23.73 17.75 -1.33
C ALA A 142 -22.42 18.45 -1.02
N ALA A 143 -22.04 19.41 -1.85
CA ALA A 143 -20.94 20.33 -1.60
C ALA A 143 -21.42 21.79 -1.73
N VAL A 144 -20.90 22.65 -0.87
CA VAL A 144 -21.04 24.08 -0.96
C VAL A 144 -19.69 24.72 -1.21
N VAL A 145 -19.63 25.76 -2.05
CA VAL A 145 -18.48 26.65 -2.19
C VAL A 145 -18.84 28.08 -1.93
N ALA A 146 -18.04 28.77 -1.13
CA ALA A 146 -18.26 30.13 -0.71
C ALA A 146 -16.95 30.96 -0.78
N ASP A 147 -17.06 32.28 -0.56
CA ASP A 147 -15.91 33.20 -0.56
C ASP A 147 -14.94 32.95 0.61
N ASP A 148 -15.43 32.33 1.69
CA ASP A 148 -14.63 31.89 2.85
C ASP A 148 -15.16 30.59 3.47
N GLU A 149 -14.33 29.95 4.32
CA GLU A 149 -14.65 28.65 4.92
C GLU A 149 -15.84 28.70 5.89
N LEU A 150 -15.95 29.79 6.69
CA LEU A 150 -17.01 29.91 7.69
C LEU A 150 -18.39 30.04 7.02
N THR A 151 -18.44 30.84 5.95
CA THR A 151 -19.66 30.93 5.13
C THR A 151 -20.05 29.61 4.51
N ALA A 152 -19.08 28.83 4.04
CA ALA A 152 -19.34 27.48 3.50
C ALA A 152 -19.85 26.52 4.59
N GLU A 153 -19.31 26.56 5.81
CA GLU A 153 -19.77 25.78 6.97
C GLU A 153 -21.17 26.18 7.43
N GLU A 154 -21.47 27.51 7.51
CA GLU A 154 -22.80 27.99 7.84
C GLU A 154 -23.84 27.51 6.81
N ALA A 155 -23.49 27.57 5.54
CA ALA A 155 -24.36 27.11 4.46
C ALA A 155 -24.74 25.62 4.56
N LEU A 156 -23.83 24.75 5.03
CA LEU A 156 -24.17 23.34 5.23
C LEU A 156 -25.32 23.14 6.20
N ASN A 157 -25.43 23.97 7.26
CA ASN A 157 -26.51 23.90 8.25
C ASN A 157 -27.85 24.36 7.69
N LEU A 158 -27.86 25.00 6.51
CA LEU A 158 -29.09 25.48 5.84
C LEU A 158 -29.62 24.49 4.80
N ILE A 159 -28.87 23.42 4.49
CA ILE A 159 -29.34 22.36 3.60
C ILE A 159 -30.20 21.37 4.40
N GLU A 160 -31.42 21.17 3.93
CA GLU A 160 -32.35 20.20 4.52
C GLU A 160 -32.30 18.88 3.77
N VAL A 161 -32.05 17.78 4.48
CA VAL A 161 -32.14 16.43 3.93
C VAL A 161 -33.24 15.64 4.63
N VAL A 162 -34.18 15.14 3.86
CA VAL A 162 -35.25 14.29 4.36
C VAL A 162 -34.91 12.83 4.10
N TYR A 163 -34.83 12.06 5.16
CA TYR A 163 -34.48 10.65 5.11
C TYR A 163 -35.66 9.73 5.45
N GLU A 164 -35.65 8.55 4.83
CA GLU A 164 -36.40 7.37 5.27
C GLU A 164 -35.36 6.36 5.84
N PRO A 165 -35.25 6.21 7.18
CA PRO A 165 -34.28 5.32 7.78
C PRO A 165 -34.48 3.84 7.40
N LEU A 166 -33.38 3.13 7.17
CA LEU A 166 -33.34 1.69 6.88
C LEU A 166 -32.55 0.96 7.97
N PRO A 167 -32.80 -0.33 8.21
CA PRO A 167 -31.98 -1.11 9.11
C PRO A 167 -30.53 -1.17 8.61
N ALA A 168 -29.57 -0.96 9.52
CA ALA A 168 -28.13 -0.97 9.19
C ALA A 168 -27.52 -2.35 9.45
N VAL A 169 -26.61 -2.74 8.55
CA VAL A 169 -25.78 -3.94 8.61
C VAL A 169 -24.39 -3.55 9.10
N MET A 170 -24.01 -3.92 10.32
CA MET A 170 -22.83 -3.36 11.00
C MET A 170 -21.69 -4.36 11.17
N THR A 171 -21.94 -5.67 11.03
CA THR A 171 -20.92 -6.70 11.24
C THR A 171 -20.85 -7.67 10.06
N ILE A 172 -19.74 -8.40 9.97
CA ILE A 172 -19.58 -9.49 8.99
C ILE A 172 -20.71 -10.51 9.15
N ASP A 173 -21.01 -10.90 10.40
CA ASP A 173 -22.02 -11.90 10.69
C ASP A 173 -23.44 -11.40 10.33
N ASP A 174 -23.72 -10.11 10.54
CA ASP A 174 -24.97 -9.51 10.08
C ASP A 174 -25.09 -9.51 8.55
N ALA A 175 -24.00 -9.17 7.85
CA ALA A 175 -23.98 -9.11 6.39
C ALA A 175 -24.22 -10.47 5.71
N LEU A 176 -23.82 -11.55 6.37
CA LEU A 176 -23.94 -12.93 5.89
C LEU A 176 -25.29 -13.59 6.23
N ARG A 177 -26.20 -12.93 6.98
CA ARG A 177 -27.52 -13.46 7.27
C ARG A 177 -28.44 -13.35 6.05
N ASP A 178 -29.19 -14.38 5.73
CA ASP A 178 -30.13 -14.40 4.59
C ASP A 178 -31.18 -13.27 4.62
N ALA A 179 -31.61 -12.84 5.83
CA ALA A 179 -32.60 -11.81 6.02
C ALA A 179 -32.03 -10.38 6.13
N SER A 180 -30.73 -10.19 5.93
CA SER A 180 -30.10 -8.87 6.04
C SER A 180 -30.56 -7.91 4.96
N PRO A 181 -30.81 -6.64 5.31
CA PRO A 181 -31.10 -5.61 4.33
C PRO A 181 -29.97 -5.51 3.30
N LYS A 182 -30.33 -5.38 2.03
CA LYS A 182 -29.36 -5.26 0.95
C LYS A 182 -28.79 -3.85 0.88
N ILE A 183 -27.48 -3.71 0.96
CA ILE A 183 -26.79 -2.41 0.89
C ILE A 183 -26.75 -1.90 -0.55
N HIS A 184 -26.47 -2.80 -1.52
CA HIS A 184 -26.47 -2.49 -2.96
C HIS A 184 -27.58 -3.27 -3.65
N GLU A 185 -28.76 -2.66 -3.80
CA GLU A 185 -29.93 -3.29 -4.43
C GLU A 185 -29.70 -3.55 -5.92
N GLU A 186 -28.85 -2.76 -6.55
CA GLU A 186 -28.43 -2.85 -7.93
C GLU A 186 -27.44 -4.01 -8.21
N SER A 187 -26.84 -4.59 -7.18
CA SER A 187 -25.95 -5.75 -7.32
C SER A 187 -26.74 -6.95 -7.83
N ARG A 188 -26.13 -7.77 -8.70
CA ARG A 188 -26.71 -9.01 -9.20
C ARG A 188 -26.85 -10.10 -8.11
N ARG A 189 -26.10 -9.97 -7.01
CA ARG A 189 -26.17 -10.89 -5.87
C ARG A 189 -27.38 -10.54 -5.00
N SER A 190 -27.99 -11.54 -4.39
CA SER A 190 -29.10 -11.39 -3.44
C SER A 190 -28.65 -11.09 -2.01
N ASP A 191 -27.35 -11.19 -1.72
CA ASP A 191 -26.70 -11.00 -0.42
C ASP A 191 -25.82 -9.74 -0.39
N ASN A 192 -25.14 -9.49 0.75
CA ASN A 192 -24.20 -8.41 0.91
C ASN A 192 -22.73 -8.85 0.64
N VAL A 193 -22.51 -9.97 -0.03
CA VAL A 193 -21.17 -10.41 -0.39
C VAL A 193 -20.68 -9.61 -1.60
N HIS A 194 -19.54 -8.93 -1.41
CA HIS A 194 -18.88 -8.19 -2.48
C HIS A 194 -18.02 -9.10 -3.36
N LYS A 195 -17.21 -9.95 -2.74
CA LYS A 195 -16.28 -10.84 -3.43
C LYS A 195 -16.06 -12.13 -2.67
N GLU A 196 -16.06 -13.25 -3.41
CA GLU A 196 -15.59 -14.54 -2.94
C GLU A 196 -14.41 -15.00 -3.76
N VAL A 197 -13.48 -15.71 -3.11
CA VAL A 197 -12.27 -16.29 -3.69
C VAL A 197 -12.11 -17.70 -3.14
N HIS A 198 -11.93 -18.68 -4.02
CA HIS A 198 -11.61 -20.07 -3.67
C HIS A 198 -10.37 -20.49 -4.44
N LEU A 199 -9.31 -20.84 -3.74
CA LEU A 199 -8.05 -21.31 -4.32
C LEU A 199 -7.65 -22.61 -3.62
N GLU A 200 -7.26 -23.62 -4.39
CA GLU A 200 -6.80 -24.90 -3.84
C GLU A 200 -5.64 -25.46 -4.67
N PHE A 201 -4.58 -25.83 -4.00
CA PHE A 201 -3.32 -26.33 -4.56
C PHE A 201 -2.91 -27.60 -3.81
N GLY A 202 -2.83 -28.72 -4.50
CA GLY A 202 -2.68 -30.04 -3.88
C GLY A 202 -3.98 -30.52 -3.22
N ASP A 203 -3.88 -31.60 -2.46
CA ASP A 203 -5.00 -32.21 -1.73
C ASP A 203 -4.84 -31.96 -0.22
N VAL A 204 -5.54 -30.92 0.28
CA VAL A 204 -5.44 -30.55 1.69
C VAL A 204 -6.05 -31.59 2.63
N GLU A 205 -7.09 -32.32 2.21
CA GLU A 205 -7.71 -33.35 3.05
C GLU A 205 -6.78 -34.57 3.21
N ALA A 206 -6.15 -34.98 2.12
CA ALA A 206 -5.12 -36.03 2.18
C ALA A 206 -3.93 -35.56 3.04
N GLY A 207 -3.54 -34.30 2.95
CA GLY A 207 -2.50 -33.73 3.78
C GLY A 207 -2.86 -33.74 5.27
N PHE A 208 -4.08 -33.35 5.65
CA PHE A 208 -4.57 -33.45 7.03
C PHE A 208 -4.64 -34.88 7.55
N ALA A 209 -5.09 -35.81 6.72
CA ALA A 209 -5.16 -37.23 7.10
C ALA A 209 -3.77 -37.86 7.34
N GLN A 210 -2.71 -37.37 6.71
CA GLN A 210 -1.34 -37.81 6.85
C GLN A 210 -0.55 -37.06 7.90
N ALA A 211 -1.09 -35.96 8.49
CA ALA A 211 -0.43 -35.17 9.49
C ALA A 211 -0.29 -35.94 10.82
N ASP A 212 0.84 -35.73 11.51
CA ASP A 212 1.04 -36.25 12.86
C ASP A 212 0.30 -35.42 13.92
N ALA A 213 0.06 -34.14 13.61
CA ALA A 213 -0.75 -33.24 14.41
C ALA A 213 -1.48 -32.22 13.51
N VAL A 214 -2.70 -31.84 13.93
CA VAL A 214 -3.51 -30.81 13.25
C VAL A 214 -3.89 -29.75 14.27
N PHE A 215 -3.65 -28.50 13.89
CA PHE A 215 -3.97 -27.31 14.69
C PHE A 215 -5.04 -26.49 13.96
N GLU A 216 -6.02 -26.02 14.70
CA GLU A 216 -7.08 -25.18 14.18
C GLU A 216 -7.34 -24.04 15.15
N ASP A 217 -7.33 -22.79 14.64
CA ASP A 217 -7.48 -21.58 15.45
C ASP A 217 -8.33 -20.55 14.70
N GLU A 218 -9.02 -19.71 15.46
CA GLU A 218 -9.75 -18.55 14.96
C GLU A 218 -9.11 -17.27 15.48
N PHE A 219 -8.95 -16.28 14.59
CA PHE A 219 -8.36 -14.98 14.90
C PHE A 219 -9.26 -13.85 14.42
N PHE A 220 -9.17 -12.72 15.08
CA PHE A 220 -9.78 -11.47 14.64
C PHE A 220 -8.74 -10.36 14.57
N TYR A 221 -8.74 -9.64 13.46
CA TYR A 221 -7.91 -8.45 13.28
C TYR A 221 -8.80 -7.24 13.08
N GLU A 222 -8.66 -6.23 13.95
CA GLU A 222 -9.49 -5.04 13.94
C GLU A 222 -9.06 -4.06 12.84
N GLY A 223 -10.03 -3.29 12.33
CA GLY A 223 -9.81 -2.20 11.40
C GLY A 223 -9.15 -0.99 12.08
N ASN A 224 -8.35 -0.28 11.32
CA ASN A 224 -7.66 0.91 11.80
C ASN A 224 -7.36 1.91 10.67
N THR A 225 -7.05 3.18 11.02
CA THR A 225 -6.79 4.25 10.06
C THR A 225 -5.31 4.39 9.73
N HIS A 226 -5.01 5.14 8.67
CA HIS A 226 -3.64 5.48 8.24
C HIS A 226 -2.96 6.49 9.17
N ALA A 227 -3.73 7.33 9.81
CA ALA A 227 -3.27 8.39 10.71
C ALA A 227 -2.19 9.32 10.10
N ALA A 228 -2.22 9.53 8.78
CA ALA A 228 -1.32 10.49 8.12
C ALA A 228 -1.48 11.88 8.75
N ILE A 229 -0.36 12.58 9.02
CA ILE A 229 -0.39 13.91 9.68
C ILE A 229 -1.07 14.93 8.78
N GLU A 230 -0.74 14.96 7.48
CA GLU A 230 -1.47 15.76 6.50
C GLU A 230 -2.86 15.17 6.25
N GLN A 231 -3.91 15.98 6.40
CA GLN A 231 -5.26 15.65 5.97
C GLN A 231 -5.33 15.60 4.43
N HIS A 232 -6.47 15.16 3.90
CA HIS A 232 -6.74 15.25 2.47
C HIS A 232 -7.05 16.70 2.09
N ALA A 233 -6.37 17.19 1.05
CA ALA A 233 -6.59 18.52 0.51
C ALA A 233 -6.50 18.51 -1.02
N VAL A 234 -7.28 19.37 -1.66
CA VAL A 234 -7.30 19.56 -3.11
C VAL A 234 -7.56 21.01 -3.44
N VAL A 235 -6.90 21.50 -4.49
CA VAL A 235 -7.24 22.74 -5.19
C VAL A 235 -7.52 22.40 -6.64
N ALA A 236 -8.61 22.88 -7.20
CA ALA A 236 -8.92 22.75 -8.62
C ALA A 236 -9.16 24.12 -9.25
N ASP A 237 -8.68 24.30 -10.47
CA ASP A 237 -8.89 25.51 -11.28
C ASP A 237 -9.31 25.12 -12.69
N CYS A 238 -10.20 25.92 -13.29
CA CYS A 238 -10.62 25.77 -14.66
C CYS A 238 -10.24 27.03 -15.45
N SER A 239 -9.26 26.92 -16.33
CA SER A 239 -8.81 28.01 -17.17
C SER A 239 -9.88 28.43 -18.22
N ALA A 240 -9.73 29.62 -18.78
CA ALA A 240 -10.71 30.18 -19.73
C ALA A 240 -10.92 29.35 -21.00
N ASP A 241 -9.93 28.55 -21.39
CA ASP A 241 -10.00 27.60 -22.51
C ASP A 241 -10.67 26.26 -22.14
N GLY A 242 -11.07 26.11 -20.87
CA GLY A 242 -11.76 24.93 -20.35
C GLY A 242 -10.85 23.78 -19.90
N LYS A 243 -9.54 24.00 -19.75
CA LYS A 243 -8.63 23.04 -19.13
C LYS A 243 -8.73 23.08 -17.62
N ILE A 244 -8.89 21.90 -16.98
CA ILE A 244 -9.00 21.77 -15.54
C ILE A 244 -7.67 21.28 -14.99
N THR A 245 -7.10 21.99 -14.01
CA THR A 245 -5.94 21.55 -13.24
C THR A 245 -6.37 21.21 -11.82
N ILE A 246 -5.95 20.03 -11.34
CA ILE A 246 -6.26 19.53 -10.00
C ILE A 246 -4.94 19.31 -9.27
N TRP A 247 -4.67 20.08 -8.23
CA TRP A 247 -3.56 19.84 -7.28
C TRP A 247 -4.13 19.07 -6.10
N SER A 248 -3.69 17.84 -5.91
CA SER A 248 -4.23 16.98 -4.85
C SER A 248 -3.13 16.24 -4.10
N SER A 249 -3.34 16.02 -2.81
CA SER A 249 -2.53 15.13 -1.98
C SER A 249 -2.79 13.66 -2.34
N SER A 250 -2.58 13.29 -3.61
CA SER A 250 -2.88 11.98 -4.17
C SER A 250 -1.62 11.14 -4.42
N GLN A 251 -1.61 9.90 -3.93
CA GLN A 251 -0.54 8.93 -4.22
C GLN A 251 -0.59 8.41 -5.67
N THR A 252 -1.69 8.63 -6.38
CA THR A 252 -1.98 8.03 -7.70
C THR A 252 -2.56 9.05 -8.69
N PRO A 253 -1.78 10.10 -9.06
CA PRO A 253 -2.30 11.20 -9.89
C PRO A 253 -2.87 10.73 -11.23
N HIS A 254 -2.28 9.72 -11.88
CA HIS A 254 -2.78 9.19 -13.13
C HIS A 254 -4.11 8.41 -12.98
N TYR A 255 -4.37 7.81 -11.81
CA TYR A 255 -5.69 7.21 -11.53
C TYR A 255 -6.75 8.28 -11.30
N LEU A 256 -6.43 9.33 -10.52
CA LEU A 256 -7.32 10.48 -10.35
C LEU A 256 -7.63 11.14 -11.70
N HIS A 257 -6.62 11.35 -12.55
CA HIS A 257 -6.76 11.89 -13.90
C HIS A 257 -7.76 11.08 -14.74
N ARG A 258 -7.62 9.76 -14.76
CA ARG A 258 -8.50 8.86 -15.52
C ARG A 258 -9.95 8.91 -15.01
N ILE A 259 -10.13 8.83 -13.71
CA ILE A 259 -11.48 8.80 -13.10
C ILE A 259 -12.15 10.15 -13.18
N ALA A 260 -11.42 11.26 -12.97
CA ALA A 260 -11.93 12.60 -13.16
C ALA A 260 -12.43 12.82 -14.61
N SER A 261 -11.68 12.32 -15.62
CA SER A 261 -12.12 12.37 -17.02
C SER A 261 -13.48 11.68 -17.22
N ALA A 262 -13.65 10.49 -16.65
CA ALA A 262 -14.89 9.72 -16.78
C ALA A 262 -16.07 10.36 -16.03
N VAL A 263 -15.85 10.76 -14.77
CA VAL A 263 -16.90 11.30 -13.88
C VAL A 263 -17.36 12.69 -14.34
N LEU A 264 -16.41 13.56 -14.69
CA LEU A 264 -16.71 14.91 -15.17
C LEU A 264 -17.14 14.95 -16.64
N GLN A 265 -17.04 13.83 -17.35
CA GLN A 265 -17.32 13.72 -18.79
C GLN A 265 -16.51 14.74 -19.62
N VAL A 266 -15.21 14.87 -19.29
CA VAL A 266 -14.26 15.79 -19.93
C VAL A 266 -13.15 14.96 -20.58
N PRO A 267 -12.73 15.28 -21.82
CA PRO A 267 -11.60 14.60 -22.44
C PRO A 267 -10.35 14.64 -21.55
N ALA A 268 -9.64 13.53 -21.45
CA ALA A 268 -8.44 13.44 -20.61
C ALA A 268 -7.40 14.53 -20.94
N SER A 269 -7.27 14.93 -22.21
CA SER A 269 -6.39 16.03 -22.66
C SER A 269 -6.77 17.41 -22.10
N ARG A 270 -7.97 17.56 -21.54
CA ARG A 270 -8.46 18.79 -20.87
C ARG A 270 -8.31 18.74 -19.37
N LEU A 271 -7.65 17.71 -18.85
CA LEU A 271 -7.37 17.54 -17.43
C LEU A 271 -5.86 17.50 -17.19
N ARG A 272 -5.43 18.06 -16.09
CA ARG A 272 -4.09 17.92 -15.53
C ARG A 272 -4.22 17.63 -14.04
N VAL A 273 -3.55 16.62 -13.55
CA VAL A 273 -3.44 16.35 -12.12
C VAL A 273 -2.00 16.53 -11.71
N VAL A 274 -1.79 17.28 -10.63
CA VAL A 274 -0.48 17.52 -10.03
C VAL A 274 -0.53 17.03 -8.58
N ALA A 275 0.37 16.14 -8.22
CA ALA A 275 0.59 15.71 -6.85
C ALA A 275 1.77 16.52 -6.28
N PRO A 276 1.54 17.56 -5.47
CA PRO A 276 2.61 18.20 -4.69
C PRO A 276 3.18 17.22 -3.66
N PRO A 277 4.24 17.54 -2.93
CA PRO A 277 4.67 16.75 -1.79
C PRO A 277 3.52 16.39 -0.85
N ILE A 278 3.48 15.16 -0.36
CA ILE A 278 2.39 14.66 0.46
C ILE A 278 2.92 14.36 1.88
N GLY A 279 2.23 14.88 2.89
CA GLY A 279 2.58 14.73 4.32
C GLY A 279 2.11 13.40 4.94
N GLY A 280 2.39 12.28 4.25
CA GLY A 280 1.99 10.94 4.59
C GLY A 280 0.77 10.46 3.82
N GLY A 281 0.77 9.17 3.48
CA GLY A 281 -0.34 8.56 2.76
C GLY A 281 -0.64 7.14 3.25
N PHE A 282 0.37 6.27 3.30
CA PHE A 282 0.32 4.89 3.79
C PHE A 282 -0.77 4.02 3.14
N GLY A 283 -1.24 4.41 1.95
CA GLY A 283 -2.37 3.80 1.24
C GLY A 283 -3.67 4.59 1.33
N GLY A 284 -3.81 5.54 2.27
CA GLY A 284 -5.02 6.33 2.50
C GLY A 284 -5.33 7.38 1.41
N LYS A 285 -4.41 7.61 0.48
CA LYS A 285 -4.53 8.61 -0.59
C LYS A 285 -4.30 7.98 -1.97
N THR A 286 -4.66 6.70 -2.14
CA THR A 286 -4.45 5.94 -3.39
C THR A 286 -5.66 5.85 -4.30
N GLU A 287 -6.79 6.38 -3.87
CA GLU A 287 -8.03 6.40 -4.66
C GLU A 287 -8.46 7.82 -4.97
N PRO A 288 -9.24 8.05 -6.03
CA PRO A 288 -9.99 9.29 -6.20
C PRO A 288 -11.09 9.39 -5.16
N PHE A 289 -11.20 10.56 -4.55
CA PHE A 289 -12.18 10.83 -3.50
C PHE A 289 -13.22 11.86 -3.94
N PRO A 290 -14.43 11.85 -3.31
CA PRO A 290 -15.49 12.79 -3.63
C PRO A 290 -15.09 14.26 -3.61
N HIS A 291 -14.28 14.72 -2.66
CA HIS A 291 -13.84 16.11 -2.56
C HIS A 291 -12.98 16.57 -3.75
N GLU A 292 -12.17 15.67 -4.33
CA GLU A 292 -11.35 15.97 -5.51
C GLU A 292 -12.20 16.19 -6.77
N LEU A 293 -13.18 15.31 -6.97
CA LEU A 293 -14.09 15.36 -8.10
C LEU A 293 -15.07 16.54 -7.96
N ALA A 294 -15.54 16.82 -6.75
CA ALA A 294 -16.37 17.98 -6.43
C ALA A 294 -15.62 19.30 -6.67
N ALA A 295 -14.35 19.40 -6.25
CA ALA A 295 -13.53 20.60 -6.49
C ALA A 295 -13.40 20.91 -7.99
N ALA A 296 -13.09 19.89 -8.79
CA ALA A 296 -12.95 20.04 -10.24
C ALA A 296 -14.28 20.41 -10.93
N HIS A 297 -15.40 19.81 -10.51
CA HIS A 297 -16.73 20.16 -11.01
C HIS A 297 -17.10 21.60 -10.67
N LEU A 298 -16.93 22.00 -9.40
CA LEU A 298 -17.31 23.33 -8.91
C LEU A 298 -16.38 24.42 -9.46
N ALA A 299 -15.09 24.15 -9.66
CA ALA A 299 -14.19 25.08 -10.35
C ALA A 299 -14.65 25.35 -11.79
N ARG A 300 -15.07 24.32 -12.53
CA ARG A 300 -15.65 24.47 -13.87
C ARG A 300 -16.99 25.23 -13.84
N LYS A 301 -17.85 24.95 -12.87
CA LYS A 301 -19.18 25.54 -12.72
C LYS A 301 -19.09 27.04 -12.40
N THR A 302 -18.15 27.45 -11.55
CA THR A 302 -18.01 28.81 -11.06
C THR A 302 -17.04 29.68 -11.85
N GLY A 303 -16.14 29.08 -12.63
CA GLY A 303 -15.02 29.78 -13.29
C GLY A 303 -14.03 30.40 -12.31
N ARG A 304 -13.95 29.87 -11.08
CA ARG A 304 -13.04 30.30 -10.00
C ARG A 304 -12.32 29.08 -9.44
N PRO A 305 -11.07 29.20 -8.96
CA PRO A 305 -10.41 28.13 -8.25
C PRO A 305 -11.20 27.72 -7.00
N VAL A 306 -11.19 26.41 -6.70
CA VAL A 306 -11.91 25.82 -5.56
C VAL A 306 -10.96 24.99 -4.72
N LYS A 307 -10.93 25.20 -3.41
CA LYS A 307 -10.18 24.42 -2.42
C LYS A 307 -11.14 23.62 -1.54
N PHE A 308 -10.82 22.34 -1.30
CA PHE A 308 -11.33 21.55 -0.18
C PHE A 308 -10.15 21.10 0.68
N ALA A 309 -10.21 21.39 1.97
CA ALA A 309 -9.32 20.84 2.98
C ALA A 309 -10.20 20.14 4.03
N LEU A 310 -9.97 18.83 4.20
CA LEU A 310 -10.76 18.04 5.13
C LEU A 310 -10.25 18.22 6.56
N THR A 311 -11.15 18.29 7.52
CA THR A 311 -10.81 18.22 8.94
C THR A 311 -10.34 16.80 9.31
N ARG A 312 -9.70 16.66 10.48
CA ARG A 312 -9.28 15.32 10.96
C ARG A 312 -10.49 14.37 11.09
N GLN A 313 -11.61 14.86 11.59
CA GLN A 313 -12.85 14.09 11.70
C GLN A 313 -13.35 13.62 10.32
N GLU A 314 -13.37 14.50 9.34
CA GLU A 314 -13.78 14.15 7.98
C GLU A 314 -12.85 13.11 7.35
N VAL A 315 -11.54 13.13 7.66
CA VAL A 315 -10.59 12.11 7.21
C VAL A 315 -10.98 10.73 7.73
N PHE A 316 -11.46 10.58 8.97
CA PHE A 316 -11.91 9.30 9.52
C PHE A 316 -13.12 8.71 8.79
N TYR A 317 -13.95 9.54 8.16
CA TYR A 317 -15.09 9.11 7.33
C TYR A 317 -14.76 8.97 5.84
N THR A 318 -13.66 9.56 5.37
CA THR A 318 -13.32 9.64 3.93
C THR A 318 -12.28 8.60 3.53
N HIS A 319 -11.21 8.41 4.34
CA HIS A 319 -10.13 7.50 4.01
C HIS A 319 -10.58 6.03 3.96
N ARG A 320 -9.79 5.20 3.29
CA ARG A 320 -10.04 3.76 3.14
C ARG A 320 -9.16 2.99 4.13
N GLY A 321 -9.61 2.85 5.39
CA GLY A 321 -8.86 2.17 6.46
C GLY A 321 -8.63 0.67 6.20
N ARG A 322 -7.83 0.04 7.07
CA ARG A 322 -7.58 -1.41 7.05
C ARG A 322 -8.88 -2.18 7.31
N HIS A 323 -9.12 -3.23 6.55
CA HIS A 323 -10.27 -4.12 6.75
C HIS A 323 -10.21 -4.83 8.11
N PRO A 324 -11.27 -4.80 8.93
CA PRO A 324 -11.45 -5.82 9.95
C PRO A 324 -11.59 -7.21 9.31
N VAL A 325 -10.88 -8.22 9.84
CA VAL A 325 -10.87 -9.57 9.26
C VAL A 325 -11.04 -10.63 10.33
N LYS A 326 -12.07 -11.46 10.18
CA LYS A 326 -12.23 -12.73 10.91
C LYS A 326 -11.50 -13.81 10.12
N MET A 327 -10.69 -14.61 10.78
CA MET A 327 -9.84 -15.61 10.13
C MET A 327 -9.96 -16.94 10.86
N LYS A 328 -9.96 -18.01 10.06
CA LYS A 328 -9.83 -19.38 10.56
C LYS A 328 -8.69 -20.05 9.83
N ILE A 329 -7.75 -20.61 10.57
CA ILE A 329 -6.59 -21.29 10.01
C ILE A 329 -6.47 -22.69 10.57
N LYS A 330 -6.28 -23.67 9.67
CA LYS A 330 -6.06 -25.09 10.01
C LYS A 330 -4.78 -25.57 9.35
N THR A 331 -3.83 -26.07 10.15
CA THR A 331 -2.52 -26.52 9.68
C THR A 331 -2.23 -27.94 10.15
N GLY A 332 -1.93 -28.82 9.21
CA GLY A 332 -1.50 -30.19 9.46
C GLY A 332 0.03 -30.32 9.31
N VAL A 333 0.70 -30.84 10.31
CA VAL A 333 2.15 -30.90 10.35
C VAL A 333 2.67 -32.30 10.70
N LYS A 334 3.91 -32.60 10.28
CA LYS A 334 4.69 -33.74 10.77
C LYS A 334 5.33 -33.41 12.11
N ARG A 335 5.85 -34.42 12.83
CA ARG A 335 6.59 -34.24 14.08
C ARG A 335 7.83 -33.34 13.94
N ASP A 336 8.43 -33.31 12.76
CA ASP A 336 9.53 -32.39 12.47
C ASP A 336 9.05 -30.98 12.13
N GLY A 337 7.74 -30.71 12.13
CA GLY A 337 7.10 -29.42 11.82
C GLY A 337 6.88 -29.17 10.33
N SER A 338 7.24 -30.09 9.42
CA SER A 338 6.94 -29.92 7.99
C SER A 338 5.43 -29.74 7.77
N ILE A 339 5.02 -28.68 7.07
CA ILE A 339 3.62 -28.38 6.79
C ILE A 339 3.13 -29.24 5.63
N LEU A 340 2.24 -30.19 5.91
CA LEU A 340 1.63 -31.04 4.88
C LEU A 340 0.42 -30.39 4.23
N ALA A 341 -0.38 -29.68 5.01
CA ALA A 341 -1.55 -28.96 4.53
C ALA A 341 -1.81 -27.72 5.36
N CYS A 342 -2.27 -26.67 4.70
CA CYS A 342 -2.77 -25.47 5.36
C CYS A 342 -4.08 -25.04 4.67
N ARG A 343 -5.14 -24.81 5.45
CA ARG A 343 -6.38 -24.17 4.99
C ARG A 343 -6.54 -22.84 5.74
N LEU A 344 -6.68 -21.76 4.98
CA LEU A 344 -6.94 -20.42 5.49
C LEU A 344 -8.29 -19.93 4.98
N GLN A 345 -9.14 -19.46 5.88
CA GLN A 345 -10.42 -18.85 5.58
C GLN A 345 -10.45 -17.44 6.14
N THR A 346 -10.89 -16.47 5.34
CA THR A 346 -10.93 -15.05 5.75
C THR A 346 -12.28 -14.43 5.40
N TRP A 347 -12.87 -13.71 6.37
CA TRP A 347 -14.06 -12.89 6.16
C TRP A 347 -13.71 -11.44 6.46
N LEU A 348 -13.85 -10.58 5.46
CA LEU A 348 -13.44 -9.17 5.51
C LEU A 348 -14.66 -8.27 5.59
N ASP A 349 -14.65 -7.35 6.55
CA ASP A 349 -15.58 -6.22 6.56
C ASP A 349 -15.09 -5.16 5.55
N GLY A 350 -15.85 -4.95 4.50
CA GLY A 350 -15.49 -4.06 3.41
C GLY A 350 -15.98 -2.63 3.53
N GLY A 351 -16.87 -2.36 4.50
CA GLY A 351 -17.61 -1.11 4.50
C GLY A 351 -18.59 -0.99 3.34
N ALA A 352 -19.02 0.22 3.04
CA ALA A 352 -20.15 0.47 2.14
C ALA A 352 -19.83 0.31 0.65
N TYR A 353 -18.55 0.32 0.24
CA TYR A 353 -18.15 0.34 -1.18
C TYR A 353 -16.98 -0.57 -1.50
N GLY A 354 -16.78 -0.83 -2.81
CA GLY A 354 -15.82 -1.81 -3.30
C GLY A 354 -14.36 -1.45 -3.08
N SER A 355 -13.95 -0.20 -3.35
CA SER A 355 -12.56 0.23 -3.20
C SER A 355 -11.58 -0.77 -3.84
N TYR A 356 -10.40 -1.01 -3.24
CA TYR A 356 -9.47 -2.08 -3.60
C TYR A 356 -9.88 -3.47 -3.07
N GLY A 357 -11.12 -3.65 -2.59
CA GLY A 357 -11.55 -4.84 -1.86
C GLY A 357 -11.35 -6.16 -2.58
N VAL A 358 -11.48 -6.20 -3.92
CA VAL A 358 -11.18 -7.42 -4.69
C VAL A 358 -9.73 -7.83 -4.51
N ALA A 359 -8.79 -6.90 -4.67
CA ALA A 359 -7.36 -7.17 -4.50
C ALA A 359 -7.05 -7.57 -3.04
N THR A 360 -7.63 -6.86 -2.06
CA THR A 360 -7.46 -7.19 -0.64
C THR A 360 -7.89 -8.64 -0.36
N THR A 361 -9.06 -9.05 -0.86
CA THR A 361 -9.57 -10.41 -0.65
C THR A 361 -8.58 -11.47 -1.15
N TYR A 362 -8.00 -11.29 -2.34
CA TYR A 362 -6.97 -12.20 -2.86
C TYR A 362 -5.69 -12.17 -2.00
N TYR A 363 -5.20 -10.99 -1.62
CA TYR A 363 -3.95 -10.88 -0.87
C TYR A 363 -3.99 -11.53 0.50
N THR A 364 -5.16 -11.61 1.15
CA THR A 364 -5.29 -12.30 2.43
C THR A 364 -4.96 -13.80 2.36
N GLY A 365 -4.94 -14.38 1.16
CA GLY A 365 -4.57 -15.79 0.95
C GLY A 365 -3.37 -15.98 0.05
N ALA A 366 -3.28 -15.25 -1.06
CA ALA A 366 -2.29 -15.50 -2.11
C ALA A 366 -0.83 -15.35 -1.64
N LEU A 367 -0.56 -14.46 -0.66
CA LEU A 367 0.80 -14.18 -0.18
C LEU A 367 1.23 -15.03 1.03
N ALA A 368 0.35 -15.88 1.59
CA ALA A 368 0.71 -16.76 2.69
C ALA A 368 1.83 -17.76 2.33
N PRO A 369 1.79 -18.46 1.17
CA PRO A 369 2.81 -19.42 0.76
C PRO A 369 4.16 -18.80 0.32
N VAL A 370 4.23 -17.48 0.12
CA VAL A 370 5.49 -16.82 -0.30
C VAL A 370 6.56 -16.87 0.79
N THR A 371 6.17 -17.16 2.04
CA THR A 371 7.10 -17.23 3.17
C THR A 371 7.53 -18.66 3.47
N TYR A 372 6.64 -19.66 3.28
CA TYR A 372 6.85 -21.01 3.76
C TYR A 372 6.50 -22.08 2.73
N LYS A 373 7.26 -23.18 2.76
CA LYS A 373 6.97 -24.40 2.00
C LYS A 373 5.75 -25.09 2.61
N MET A 374 4.79 -25.48 1.76
CA MET A 374 3.59 -26.22 2.13
C MET A 374 3.37 -27.36 1.15
N GLY A 375 2.88 -28.52 1.64
CA GLY A 375 2.59 -29.67 0.78
C GLY A 375 1.29 -29.50 0.00
N ALA A 376 0.27 -28.91 0.63
CA ALA A 376 -1.00 -28.53 0.03
C ALA A 376 -1.51 -27.24 0.69
N TYR A 377 -2.26 -26.43 -0.06
CA TYR A 377 -2.80 -25.15 0.41
C TYR A 377 -4.19 -24.89 -0.14
N ALA A 378 -5.14 -24.54 0.74
CA ALA A 378 -6.46 -24.07 0.35
C ALA A 378 -6.74 -22.70 0.99
N PHE A 379 -7.39 -21.84 0.22
CA PHE A 379 -7.79 -20.51 0.66
C PHE A 379 -9.23 -20.21 0.26
N ASP A 380 -10.03 -19.78 1.24
CA ASP A 380 -11.39 -19.28 1.05
C ASP A 380 -11.46 -17.84 1.59
N GLY A 381 -11.67 -16.85 0.72
CA GLY A 381 -11.80 -15.45 1.06
C GLY A 381 -13.20 -14.94 0.75
N CYS A 382 -13.83 -14.23 1.69
CA CYS A 382 -15.13 -13.61 1.53
C CYS A 382 -15.07 -12.16 2.02
N ARG A 383 -15.40 -11.18 1.17
CA ARG A 383 -15.54 -9.77 1.55
C ARG A 383 -17.00 -9.36 1.48
N VAL A 384 -17.50 -8.75 2.54
CA VAL A 384 -18.88 -8.30 2.65
C VAL A 384 -18.99 -6.78 2.65
N TYR A 385 -20.14 -6.27 2.23
CA TYR A 385 -20.52 -4.86 2.45
C TYR A 385 -21.14 -4.69 3.83
N THR A 386 -20.85 -3.55 4.48
CA THR A 386 -21.45 -3.11 5.74
C THR A 386 -21.75 -1.62 5.68
N ASN A 387 -22.61 -1.12 6.58
CA ASN A 387 -22.95 0.31 6.67
C ASN A 387 -21.90 1.10 7.47
N LYS A 388 -20.63 0.96 7.08
CA LYS A 388 -19.47 1.68 7.62
C LYS A 388 -18.72 2.39 6.50
N PRO A 389 -17.84 3.36 6.80
CA PRO A 389 -16.92 3.91 5.81
C PRO A 389 -16.18 2.77 5.08
N PRO A 390 -15.97 2.89 3.77
CA PRO A 390 -15.31 1.83 3.00
C PRO A 390 -13.91 1.53 3.50
N CYS A 391 -13.51 0.25 3.44
CA CYS A 391 -12.17 -0.20 3.72
C CYS A 391 -11.36 -0.36 2.44
N GLY A 392 -10.05 -0.09 2.51
CA GLY A 392 -9.15 -0.13 1.37
C GLY A 392 -7.72 -0.50 1.75
N PRO A 393 -6.72 -0.04 0.96
CA PRO A 393 -5.33 -0.37 1.21
C PRO A 393 -4.76 0.43 2.38
N LYS A 394 -4.07 -0.25 3.28
CA LYS A 394 -3.18 0.35 4.27
C LYS A 394 -1.85 -0.41 4.23
N ARG A 395 -0.73 0.27 4.53
CA ARG A 395 0.64 -0.27 4.55
C ARG A 395 0.68 -1.76 4.94
N GLY A 396 1.26 -2.64 4.11
CA GLY A 396 1.14 -4.09 4.22
C GLY A 396 -0.20 -4.66 3.69
N HIS A 397 -0.80 -4.01 2.70
CA HIS A 397 -2.13 -4.25 2.16
C HIS A 397 -2.48 -5.73 1.98
N GLY A 398 -3.50 -6.20 2.70
CA GLY A 398 -4.03 -7.56 2.63
C GLY A 398 -3.14 -8.65 3.25
N THR A 399 -1.89 -8.35 3.63
CA THR A 399 -0.94 -9.35 4.14
C THR A 399 -0.84 -9.34 5.65
N THR A 400 -1.01 -8.20 6.31
CA THR A 400 -0.81 -8.05 7.75
C THR A 400 -1.74 -8.95 8.57
N GLN A 401 -3.03 -8.98 8.20
CA GLN A 401 -4.06 -9.74 8.93
C GLN A 401 -3.80 -11.27 8.89
N PRO A 402 -3.68 -11.92 7.70
CA PRO A 402 -3.41 -13.35 7.67
C PRO A 402 -2.04 -13.71 8.21
N ARG A 403 -1.07 -12.80 8.14
CA ARG A 403 0.25 -13.00 8.74
C ARG A 403 0.16 -13.09 10.27
N TYR A 404 -0.70 -12.27 10.90
CA TYR A 404 -0.99 -12.38 12.32
C TYR A 404 -1.47 -13.79 12.69
N ALA A 405 -2.46 -14.32 11.98
CA ALA A 405 -2.99 -15.65 12.26
C ALA A 405 -1.95 -16.76 12.03
N LEU A 406 -1.25 -16.73 10.89
CA LEU A 406 -0.29 -17.77 10.51
C LEU A 406 0.92 -17.79 11.48
N GLU A 407 1.52 -16.65 11.77
CA GLU A 407 2.71 -16.58 12.63
C GLU A 407 2.40 -16.93 14.09
N CYS A 408 1.22 -16.53 14.60
CA CYS A 408 0.76 -16.94 15.93
C CYS A 408 0.47 -18.44 16.01
N GLN A 409 -0.09 -19.05 14.96
CA GLN A 409 -0.32 -20.50 14.96
C GLN A 409 1.01 -21.27 14.81
N LEU A 410 1.96 -20.81 13.97
CA LEU A 410 3.27 -21.46 13.84
C LEU A 410 4.07 -21.42 15.15
N ASP A 411 3.96 -20.34 15.92
CA ASP A 411 4.56 -20.26 17.25
C ASP A 411 3.95 -21.29 18.22
N LYS A 412 2.62 -21.42 18.22
CA LYS A 412 1.89 -22.46 18.97
C LYS A 412 2.30 -23.87 18.55
N ILE A 413 2.47 -24.12 17.24
CA ILE A 413 2.93 -25.41 16.69
C ILE A 413 4.34 -25.72 17.17
N ALA A 414 5.27 -24.73 17.09
CA ALA A 414 6.64 -24.90 17.56
C ALA A 414 6.68 -25.31 19.04
N GLY A 415 5.95 -24.61 19.91
CA GLY A 415 5.84 -24.94 21.33
C GLY A 415 5.24 -26.31 21.60
N ALA A 416 4.17 -26.69 20.88
CA ALA A 416 3.52 -28.00 21.03
C ALA A 416 4.39 -29.17 20.59
N LEU A 417 5.27 -28.97 19.62
CA LEU A 417 6.21 -29.99 19.11
C LEU A 417 7.57 -29.94 19.80
N GLY A 418 7.79 -29.02 20.74
CA GLY A 418 9.09 -28.84 21.41
C GLY A 418 10.20 -28.36 20.49
N LEU A 419 9.86 -27.60 19.44
CA LEU A 419 10.80 -27.05 18.46
C LEU A 419 11.20 -25.63 18.84
N ASP A 420 12.48 -25.30 18.62
CA ASP A 420 12.90 -23.90 18.63
C ASP A 420 12.21 -23.15 17.49
N ALA A 421 11.50 -22.05 17.81
CA ALA A 421 10.63 -21.35 16.86
C ALA A 421 11.41 -20.65 15.73
N ALA A 422 12.65 -20.22 15.98
CA ALA A 422 13.53 -19.64 14.96
C ALA A 422 14.07 -20.73 14.01
N ALA A 423 14.61 -21.81 14.56
CA ALA A 423 15.08 -22.95 13.78
C ALA A 423 13.96 -23.60 12.97
N TYR A 424 12.74 -23.67 13.54
CA TYR A 424 11.55 -24.16 12.85
C TYR A 424 11.23 -23.33 11.60
N ARG A 425 11.12 -21.99 11.76
CA ARG A 425 10.85 -21.08 10.63
C ARG A 425 11.92 -21.13 9.56
N LYS A 426 13.21 -21.20 9.94
CA LYS A 426 14.33 -21.35 8.96
C LYS A 426 14.22 -22.64 8.15
N ARG A 427 13.79 -23.74 8.77
CA ARG A 427 13.65 -25.05 8.10
C ARG A 427 12.53 -25.05 7.07
N ILE A 428 11.36 -24.49 7.40
CA ILE A 428 10.20 -24.45 6.49
C ILE A 428 10.20 -23.28 5.54
N ALA A 429 11.15 -22.33 5.67
CA ALA A 429 11.25 -21.14 4.82
C ALA A 429 11.35 -21.50 3.34
N ILE A 430 10.71 -20.69 2.49
CA ILE A 430 10.82 -20.80 1.04
C ILE A 430 12.30 -20.64 0.61
N ASP A 431 12.68 -21.26 -0.50
CA ASP A 431 14.02 -21.14 -1.04
C ASP A 431 14.10 -19.99 -2.05
N PRO A 432 15.27 -19.32 -2.18
CA PRO A 432 15.49 -18.38 -3.28
C PRO A 432 15.43 -19.10 -4.63
N TYR A 433 15.03 -18.37 -5.67
CA TYR A 433 14.91 -18.86 -7.05
C TYR A 433 14.06 -20.13 -7.16
N SER A 434 12.92 -20.14 -6.49
CA SER A 434 11.96 -21.22 -6.43
C SER A 434 10.55 -20.78 -6.82
N GLU A 435 9.61 -21.72 -6.78
CA GLU A 435 8.19 -21.51 -6.98
C GLU A 435 7.41 -21.92 -5.73
N THR A 436 6.41 -21.14 -5.35
CA THR A 436 5.52 -21.46 -4.23
C THR A 436 4.50 -22.53 -4.63
N ILE A 437 3.80 -23.13 -3.64
CA ILE A 437 2.72 -24.10 -3.91
C ILE A 437 1.60 -23.51 -4.78
N ASN A 438 1.38 -22.22 -4.73
CA ASN A 438 0.41 -21.49 -5.54
C ASN A 438 1.03 -20.83 -6.78
N HIS A 439 2.14 -21.37 -7.25
CA HIS A 439 2.81 -21.03 -8.51
C HIS A 439 3.26 -19.57 -8.62
N LEU A 440 3.70 -18.96 -7.51
CA LEU A 440 4.33 -17.65 -7.54
C LEU A 440 5.85 -17.81 -7.63
N ARG A 441 6.46 -17.04 -8.53
CA ARG A 441 7.91 -17.07 -8.75
C ARG A 441 8.62 -16.28 -7.65
N VAL A 442 9.53 -16.92 -6.94
CA VAL A 442 10.43 -16.31 -5.96
C VAL A 442 11.79 -16.04 -6.62
N THR A 443 12.32 -14.82 -6.50
CA THR A 443 13.67 -14.42 -6.93
C THR A 443 14.65 -14.56 -5.77
N SER A 444 15.36 -13.50 -5.37
CA SER A 444 16.19 -13.53 -4.16
C SER A 444 15.32 -13.67 -2.90
N CYS A 445 15.85 -14.31 -1.86
CA CYS A 445 15.14 -14.51 -0.58
C CYS A 445 16.16 -14.54 0.57
N GLY A 446 16.18 -13.47 1.36
CA GLY A 446 17.03 -13.32 2.55
C GLY A 446 16.29 -13.64 3.86
N LEU A 447 15.23 -14.45 3.83
CA LEU A 447 14.43 -14.74 5.02
C LEU A 447 15.22 -15.41 6.14
N ARG A 448 16.10 -16.38 5.79
CA ARG A 448 16.92 -17.08 6.78
C ARG A 448 17.95 -16.15 7.40
N GLU A 449 18.56 -15.31 6.59
CA GLU A 449 19.50 -14.27 7.01
C GLU A 449 18.83 -13.25 7.93
N CYS A 450 17.60 -12.83 7.63
CA CYS A 450 16.82 -11.95 8.50
C CYS A 450 16.55 -12.62 9.87
N ILE A 451 16.19 -13.90 9.90
CA ILE A 451 15.98 -14.63 11.16
C ILE A 451 17.30 -14.75 11.94
N ASP A 452 18.42 -15.10 11.26
CA ASP A 452 19.72 -15.22 11.90
C ASP A 452 20.18 -13.89 12.53
N GLU A 453 19.94 -12.77 11.86
CA GLU A 453 20.33 -11.45 12.37
C GLU A 453 19.50 -11.01 13.59
N VAL A 454 18.17 -11.20 13.59
CA VAL A 454 17.35 -10.86 14.77
C VAL A 454 17.66 -11.82 15.93
N GLU A 455 17.91 -13.11 15.67
CA GLU A 455 18.31 -14.09 16.68
C GLU A 455 19.64 -13.72 17.30
N ARG A 456 20.65 -13.39 16.50
CA ARG A 456 21.98 -12.97 16.96
C ARG A 456 21.93 -11.71 17.82
N ARG A 457 21.08 -10.73 17.44
CA ARG A 457 20.96 -9.44 18.16
C ARG A 457 20.23 -9.57 19.50
N THR A 458 19.22 -10.42 19.55
CA THR A 458 18.33 -10.52 20.71
C THR A 458 18.65 -11.69 21.63
N GLY A 459 19.31 -12.73 21.13
CA GLY A 459 19.48 -14.00 21.84
C GLY A 459 18.16 -14.75 22.03
N TYR A 460 17.26 -14.65 21.03
CA TYR A 460 15.88 -15.14 21.08
C TYR A 460 15.77 -16.58 21.61
N SER A 461 16.48 -17.54 20.99
CA SER A 461 16.37 -18.97 21.35
C SER A 461 16.78 -19.27 22.81
N GLY A 462 17.68 -18.48 23.38
CA GLY A 462 18.09 -18.62 24.79
C GLY A 462 17.13 -17.95 25.80
N LYS A 463 16.29 -17.02 25.35
CA LYS A 463 15.35 -16.27 26.19
C LYS A 463 13.93 -16.81 26.13
N HIS A 464 13.48 -17.27 24.95
CA HIS A 464 12.10 -17.73 24.73
C HIS A 464 11.76 -18.91 25.67
N GLY A 465 10.67 -18.77 26.43
CA GLY A 465 10.23 -19.73 27.45
C GLY A 465 11.07 -19.76 28.74
N ALA A 466 12.14 -18.95 28.82
CA ALA A 466 13.05 -18.89 29.99
C ALA A 466 12.94 -17.59 30.80
N LEU A 467 12.21 -16.59 30.32
CA LEU A 467 12.02 -15.31 30.97
C LEU A 467 11.08 -15.41 32.18
N PRO A 468 11.23 -14.52 33.20
CA PRO A 468 10.29 -14.47 34.31
C PRO A 468 8.87 -14.16 33.84
N ARG A 469 7.86 -14.69 34.51
CA ARG A 469 6.45 -14.39 34.23
C ARG A 469 6.20 -12.88 34.22
N GLY A 470 5.49 -12.40 33.20
CA GLY A 470 5.28 -10.98 32.91
C GLY A 470 6.36 -10.38 32.01
N LYS A 471 7.39 -11.14 31.63
CA LYS A 471 8.37 -10.80 30.60
C LYS A 471 8.30 -11.82 29.48
N GLY A 472 8.37 -11.38 28.25
CA GLY A 472 8.30 -12.29 27.11
C GLY A 472 9.04 -11.77 25.88
N ILE A 473 9.38 -12.71 25.02
CA ILE A 473 10.03 -12.47 23.75
C ILE A 473 9.33 -13.26 22.64
N GLY A 474 9.03 -12.62 21.52
CA GLY A 474 8.31 -13.25 20.41
C GLY A 474 8.96 -12.98 19.06
N LEU A 475 8.98 -13.98 18.22
CA LEU A 475 9.49 -13.91 16.85
C LEU A 475 8.35 -14.08 15.85
N ALA A 476 8.38 -13.30 14.79
CA ALA A 476 7.54 -13.52 13.60
C ALA A 476 8.27 -13.08 12.34
N VAL A 477 7.83 -13.59 11.19
CA VAL A 477 8.41 -13.24 9.89
C VAL A 477 7.33 -12.93 8.86
N SER A 478 7.73 -12.29 7.76
CA SER A 478 6.83 -11.96 6.67
C SER A 478 7.56 -11.88 5.34
N ALA A 479 6.77 -11.90 4.26
CA ALA A 479 7.17 -11.48 2.92
C ALA A 479 6.18 -10.45 2.39
N TYR A 480 6.65 -9.58 1.50
CA TYR A 480 5.78 -8.64 0.80
C TYR A 480 6.23 -8.44 -0.65
N LEU A 481 5.31 -7.98 -1.51
CA LEU A 481 5.56 -7.81 -2.94
C LEU A 481 6.28 -6.51 -3.26
N CYS A 482 7.13 -6.53 -4.30
CA CYS A 482 7.81 -5.36 -4.87
C CYS A 482 7.00 -4.77 -6.03
N GLY A 483 5.73 -4.52 -5.77
CA GLY A 483 4.74 -4.08 -6.74
C GLY A 483 3.89 -5.21 -7.32
N ALA A 484 2.62 -4.92 -7.55
CA ALA A 484 1.70 -5.86 -8.18
C ALA A 484 2.09 -6.14 -9.63
N GLY A 485 2.13 -7.40 -10.01
CA GLY A 485 2.48 -7.82 -11.38
C GLY A 485 1.39 -7.54 -12.41
N LEU A 486 0.16 -7.28 -11.99
CA LEU A 486 -0.95 -6.91 -12.86
C LEU A 486 -1.35 -5.45 -12.65
N PRO A 487 -1.58 -4.70 -13.74
CA PRO A 487 -2.09 -3.34 -13.65
C PRO A 487 -3.58 -3.34 -13.29
N ILE A 488 -4.04 -2.25 -12.67
CA ILE A 488 -5.48 -2.01 -12.45
C ILE A 488 -6.22 -1.79 -13.79
N TYR A 489 -5.53 -1.27 -14.79
CA TYR A 489 -6.06 -1.10 -16.14
C TYR A 489 -6.09 -2.43 -16.91
N TRP A 490 -7.15 -2.67 -17.63
CA TRP A 490 -7.30 -3.86 -18.48
C TRP A 490 -6.47 -3.85 -19.78
N ASN A 491 -5.92 -2.69 -20.14
CA ASN A 491 -5.11 -2.56 -21.34
C ASN A 491 -3.65 -2.92 -21.07
N PRO A 492 -2.98 -3.65 -21.97
CA PRO A 492 -1.53 -3.82 -21.90
C PRO A 492 -0.84 -2.45 -21.93
N MET A 493 -0.07 -2.14 -20.90
CA MET A 493 0.67 -0.89 -20.77
C MET A 493 1.86 -1.08 -19.83
N PRO A 494 2.91 -0.26 -19.96
CA PRO A 494 3.97 -0.21 -18.96
C PRO A 494 3.40 0.20 -17.59
N HIS A 495 3.92 -0.39 -16.52
CA HIS A 495 3.54 -0.03 -15.15
C HIS A 495 4.20 1.27 -14.69
N SER A 496 5.39 1.57 -15.21
CA SER A 496 6.11 2.81 -14.97
C SER A 496 6.75 3.32 -16.24
N GLY A 497 6.84 4.64 -16.37
CA GLY A 497 7.59 5.33 -17.39
C GLY A 497 8.47 6.41 -16.77
N ALA A 498 9.64 6.64 -17.36
CA ALA A 498 10.52 7.74 -16.99
C ALA A 498 11.14 8.39 -18.23
N ILE A 499 11.42 9.68 -18.13
CA ILE A 499 12.19 10.45 -19.10
C ILE A 499 13.36 11.09 -18.38
N VAL A 500 14.58 10.98 -18.93
CA VAL A 500 15.77 11.64 -18.45
C VAL A 500 16.22 12.64 -19.51
N LYS A 501 16.37 13.89 -19.10
CA LYS A 501 16.87 15.00 -19.93
C LYS A 501 18.19 15.49 -19.37
N VAL A 502 19.19 15.70 -20.23
CA VAL A 502 20.43 16.39 -19.91
C VAL A 502 20.47 17.70 -20.70
N ASP A 503 20.67 18.80 -20.00
CA ASP A 503 20.77 20.11 -20.63
C ASP A 503 22.22 20.47 -20.99
N ARG A 504 22.38 21.58 -21.73
CA ARG A 504 23.69 22.09 -22.19
C ARG A 504 24.63 22.49 -21.04
N GLY A 505 24.08 22.80 -19.85
CA GLY A 505 24.83 23.11 -18.64
C GLY A 505 25.28 21.87 -17.86
N GLY A 506 24.93 20.67 -18.31
CA GLY A 506 25.18 19.39 -17.62
C GLY A 506 24.15 19.07 -16.53
N GLY A 507 23.09 19.89 -16.38
CA GLY A 507 21.99 19.61 -15.46
C GLY A 507 21.15 18.40 -15.92
N VAL A 508 20.75 17.56 -14.99
CA VAL A 508 19.96 16.36 -15.26
C VAL A 508 18.55 16.52 -14.68
N THR A 509 17.53 16.25 -15.48
CA THR A 509 16.13 16.25 -15.00
C THR A 509 15.49 14.90 -15.30
N VAL A 510 14.84 14.31 -14.28
CA VAL A 510 14.04 13.09 -14.37
C VAL A 510 12.56 13.46 -14.29
N TYR A 511 11.77 12.97 -15.23
CA TYR A 511 10.30 13.09 -15.21
C TYR A 511 9.71 11.68 -14.98
N CYS A 512 8.91 11.51 -13.92
CA CYS A 512 8.27 10.26 -13.58
C CYS A 512 6.90 10.50 -12.93
N GLY A 513 5.90 9.69 -13.27
CA GLY A 513 4.52 9.87 -12.76
C GLY A 513 4.29 9.42 -11.31
N THR A 514 5.33 9.02 -10.57
CA THR A 514 5.25 8.65 -9.15
C THR A 514 4.94 9.86 -8.26
N SER A 515 4.52 9.62 -7.01
CA SER A 515 4.29 10.67 -6.01
C SER A 515 5.25 10.52 -4.84
N GLU A 516 5.70 11.64 -4.28
CA GLU A 516 6.49 11.70 -3.04
C GLU A 516 5.56 11.90 -1.86
N CYS A 517 5.43 10.89 -1.00
CA CYS A 517 4.60 10.95 0.22
C CYS A 517 5.42 10.76 1.53
N GLY A 518 6.70 11.12 1.47
CA GLY A 518 7.63 11.02 2.59
C GLY A 518 8.60 9.85 2.51
N GLN A 519 8.33 8.86 1.64
CA GLN A 519 9.11 7.64 1.52
C GLN A 519 10.46 7.82 0.82
N GLY A 520 10.72 8.97 0.18
CA GLY A 520 12.00 9.25 -0.50
C GLY A 520 12.06 8.77 -1.95
N SER A 521 10.93 8.65 -2.65
CA SER A 521 10.88 8.19 -4.04
C SER A 521 11.62 9.12 -5.00
N GLU A 522 11.53 10.44 -4.83
CA GLU A 522 12.28 11.39 -5.67
C GLU A 522 13.78 11.25 -5.46
N HIS A 523 14.22 11.10 -4.21
CA HIS A 523 15.64 10.89 -3.92
C HIS A 523 16.12 9.55 -4.50
N MET A 524 15.34 8.50 -4.39
CA MET A 524 15.66 7.18 -4.97
C MET A 524 15.83 7.27 -6.49
N LEU A 525 14.94 7.97 -7.21
CA LEU A 525 15.06 8.20 -8.66
C LEU A 525 16.32 9.00 -8.99
N ALA A 526 16.64 10.01 -8.18
CA ALA A 526 17.87 10.78 -8.34
C ALA A 526 19.12 9.91 -8.13
N VAL A 527 19.15 9.05 -7.12
CA VAL A 527 20.25 8.08 -6.88
C VAL A 527 20.43 7.15 -8.06
N VAL A 528 19.36 6.57 -8.60
CA VAL A 528 19.42 5.65 -9.74
C VAL A 528 20.00 6.34 -10.98
N VAL A 529 19.54 7.54 -11.29
CA VAL A 529 20.01 8.30 -12.46
C VAL A 529 21.44 8.83 -12.26
N ALA A 530 21.77 9.31 -11.06
CA ALA A 530 23.10 9.78 -10.73
C ALA A 530 24.14 8.67 -10.82
N GLU A 531 23.85 7.48 -10.29
CA GLU A 531 24.72 6.31 -10.41
C GLU A 531 24.93 5.90 -11.88
N THR A 532 23.86 5.90 -12.68
CA THR A 532 23.92 5.54 -14.10
C THR A 532 24.77 6.53 -14.91
N LEU A 533 24.60 7.82 -14.66
CA LEU A 533 25.30 8.89 -15.42
C LEU A 533 26.64 9.31 -14.81
N GLY A 534 27.00 8.83 -13.62
CA GLY A 534 28.24 9.17 -12.92
C GLY A 534 28.30 10.63 -12.44
N VAL A 535 27.13 11.21 -12.10
CA VAL A 535 27.00 12.57 -11.56
C VAL A 535 26.67 12.53 -10.07
N ASP A 536 26.63 13.68 -9.40
CA ASP A 536 26.17 13.78 -8.01
C ASP A 536 24.65 13.74 -7.94
N VAL A 537 24.10 13.21 -6.84
CA VAL A 537 22.65 13.20 -6.59
C VAL A 537 22.06 14.60 -6.65
N MET A 538 22.78 15.60 -6.18
CA MET A 538 22.33 16.99 -6.17
C MET A 538 22.35 17.67 -7.56
N ASP A 539 22.96 17.04 -8.56
CA ASP A 539 22.88 17.48 -9.96
C ASP A 539 21.60 17.01 -10.66
N VAL A 540 20.85 16.10 -10.01
CA VAL A 540 19.65 15.49 -10.57
C VAL A 540 18.40 16.12 -9.95
N ARG A 541 17.61 16.79 -10.78
CA ARG A 541 16.28 17.28 -10.40
C ARG A 541 15.23 16.25 -10.77
N VAL A 542 14.29 15.99 -9.88
CA VAL A 542 13.13 15.13 -10.16
C VAL A 542 11.88 15.99 -10.33
N CYS A 543 11.11 15.74 -11.38
CA CYS A 543 9.79 16.27 -11.62
C CYS A 543 8.81 15.09 -11.59
N ALA A 544 8.05 15.00 -10.50
CA ALA A 544 7.18 13.85 -10.25
C ALA A 544 5.70 14.24 -10.20
N GLY A 545 4.82 13.28 -10.43
CA GLY A 545 3.39 13.38 -10.15
C GLY A 545 2.59 14.42 -10.94
N ASP A 546 3.03 14.81 -12.14
CA ASP A 546 2.33 15.77 -13.01
C ASP A 546 1.91 15.10 -14.32
N THR A 547 0.62 14.91 -14.54
CA THR A 547 0.11 14.14 -15.68
C THR A 547 0.31 14.79 -17.04
N ASP A 548 0.60 16.10 -17.12
CA ASP A 548 0.96 16.79 -18.37
C ASP A 548 2.45 16.64 -18.71
N LEU A 549 3.31 16.51 -17.69
CA LEU A 549 4.77 16.54 -17.86
C LEU A 549 5.41 15.15 -17.81
N THR A 550 4.78 14.21 -17.12
CA THR A 550 5.37 12.89 -16.87
C THR A 550 4.73 11.79 -17.70
N PRO A 551 5.48 10.75 -18.05
CA PRO A 551 4.88 9.52 -18.58
C PRO A 551 3.88 8.94 -17.58
N VAL A 552 2.97 8.08 -18.07
CA VAL A 552 2.05 7.35 -17.18
C VAL A 552 2.85 6.48 -16.22
N ASP A 553 2.49 6.58 -14.95
CA ASP A 553 2.93 5.71 -13.87
C ASP A 553 1.72 5.34 -13.01
N LEU A 554 1.69 4.14 -12.47
CA LEU A 554 0.56 3.68 -11.67
C LEU A 554 0.49 4.31 -10.28
N GLY A 555 1.53 5.06 -9.86
CA GLY A 555 1.59 5.80 -8.61
C GLY A 555 2.34 5.07 -7.49
N SER A 556 2.36 5.69 -6.29
CA SER A 556 3.11 5.22 -5.13
C SER A 556 2.24 4.36 -4.21
N TYR A 557 2.15 3.06 -4.49
CA TYR A 557 1.46 2.04 -3.71
C TYR A 557 2.10 0.66 -3.93
N SER A 558 1.73 -0.34 -3.12
CA SER A 558 2.18 -1.73 -3.30
C SER A 558 3.70 -1.87 -3.34
N SER A 559 4.41 -0.95 -2.71
CA SER A 559 5.88 -0.86 -2.61
C SER A 559 6.61 -0.98 -3.94
N ARG A 560 6.01 -0.48 -5.04
CA ARG A 560 6.46 -0.68 -6.41
C ARG A 560 7.51 0.30 -6.91
N VAL A 561 7.62 1.48 -6.27
CA VAL A 561 8.34 2.62 -6.86
C VAL A 561 9.83 2.33 -7.06
N THR A 562 10.53 1.83 -6.03
CA THR A 562 11.96 1.51 -6.15
C THR A 562 12.20 0.49 -7.27
N PHE A 563 11.40 -0.57 -7.31
CA PHE A 563 11.61 -1.65 -8.28
C PHE A 563 11.19 -1.24 -9.70
N MET A 564 9.97 -0.74 -9.87
CA MET A 564 9.40 -0.50 -11.20
C MET A 564 9.82 0.84 -11.79
N ALA A 565 9.63 1.93 -11.04
CA ALA A 565 10.02 3.26 -11.52
C ALA A 565 11.54 3.44 -11.53
N GLY A 566 12.26 2.81 -10.60
CA GLY A 566 13.72 2.77 -10.59
C GLY A 566 14.28 2.11 -11.86
N ASN A 567 13.73 0.96 -12.29
CA ASN A 567 14.13 0.33 -13.54
C ASN A 567 13.80 1.20 -14.77
N ALA A 568 12.62 1.84 -14.82
CA ALA A 568 12.28 2.76 -15.91
C ALA A 568 13.24 3.96 -15.98
N ALA A 569 13.60 4.53 -14.82
CA ALA A 569 14.56 5.64 -14.74
C ALA A 569 15.99 5.21 -15.12
N HIS A 570 16.39 4.01 -14.73
CA HIS A 570 17.68 3.43 -15.14
C HIS A 570 17.75 3.25 -16.67
N GLU A 571 16.74 2.66 -17.29
CA GLU A 571 16.65 2.50 -18.75
C GLU A 571 16.70 3.86 -19.47
N ALA A 572 15.95 4.84 -18.97
CA ALA A 572 15.96 6.19 -19.52
C ALA A 572 17.36 6.84 -19.44
N ALA A 573 18.03 6.70 -18.29
CA ALA A 573 19.38 7.21 -18.09
C ALA A 573 20.41 6.50 -18.98
N GLU A 574 20.33 5.18 -19.13
CA GLU A 574 21.22 4.41 -20.03
C GLU A 574 21.05 4.84 -21.50
N SER A 575 19.83 5.16 -21.93
CA SER A 575 19.57 5.70 -23.27
C SER A 575 20.30 7.02 -23.53
N VAL A 576 20.40 7.90 -22.52
CA VAL A 576 21.19 9.16 -22.61
C VAL A 576 22.68 8.87 -22.49
N ARG A 577 23.08 7.98 -21.57
CA ARG A 577 24.46 7.59 -21.34
C ARG A 577 25.15 7.08 -22.61
N LEU A 578 24.45 6.30 -23.42
CA LEU A 578 24.96 5.81 -24.70
C LEU A 578 25.34 6.97 -25.66
N ARG A 579 24.54 8.03 -25.73
CA ARG A 579 24.84 9.22 -26.56
C ARG A 579 26.02 10.00 -26.00
N LEU A 580 26.07 10.16 -24.67
CA LEU A 580 27.18 10.80 -23.98
C LEU A 580 28.49 10.02 -24.23
N ALA A 581 28.46 8.68 -24.13
CA ALA A 581 29.61 7.82 -24.39
C ALA A 581 30.12 7.95 -25.84
N GLN A 582 29.22 8.01 -26.83
CA GLN A 582 29.59 8.21 -28.22
C GLN A 582 30.26 9.57 -28.48
N ALA A 583 29.79 10.62 -27.83
CA ALA A 583 30.38 11.94 -27.96
C ALA A 583 31.72 12.06 -27.20
N ALA A 584 31.76 11.63 -25.94
CA ALA A 584 32.97 11.63 -25.13
C ALA A 584 34.05 10.70 -25.70
N GLY A 585 33.68 9.51 -26.20
CA GLY A 585 34.60 8.61 -26.91
C GLY A 585 35.27 9.26 -28.10
N ALA A 586 34.53 10.04 -28.88
CA ALA A 586 35.10 10.81 -29.99
C ALA A 586 36.10 11.91 -29.49
N LEU A 587 35.78 12.59 -28.39
CA LEU A 587 36.71 13.58 -27.78
C LEU A 587 37.97 12.91 -27.24
N LEU A 588 37.79 11.75 -26.61
CA LEU A 588 38.90 10.98 -26.02
C LEU A 588 39.63 10.09 -27.05
N GLY A 589 39.15 9.92 -28.27
CA GLY A 589 39.72 9.00 -29.27
C GLY A 589 39.65 7.54 -28.82
N ILE A 590 38.56 7.11 -28.15
CA ILE A 590 38.31 5.76 -27.69
C ILE A 590 36.94 5.25 -28.15
N ALA A 591 36.74 3.94 -28.11
CA ALA A 591 35.44 3.36 -28.38
C ALA A 591 34.44 3.73 -27.26
N PRO A 592 33.14 3.98 -27.57
CA PRO A 592 32.14 4.36 -26.57
C PRO A 592 32.00 3.36 -25.42
N GLU A 593 32.21 2.07 -25.68
CA GLU A 593 32.13 0.98 -24.68
C GLU A 593 33.25 1.07 -23.63
N ARG A 594 34.30 1.80 -23.90
CA ARG A 594 35.40 2.07 -22.98
C ARG A 594 35.16 3.29 -22.09
N CYS A 595 34.08 4.04 -22.32
CA CYS A 595 33.73 5.20 -21.50
C CYS A 595 33.19 4.77 -20.14
N GLY A 596 33.93 5.05 -19.06
CA GLY A 596 33.46 5.01 -17.67
C GLY A 596 32.82 6.34 -17.27
N PHE A 597 31.88 6.31 -16.32
CA PHE A 597 31.17 7.47 -15.81
C PHE A 597 31.25 7.49 -14.28
N ALA A 598 31.91 8.48 -13.71
CA ALA A 598 31.94 8.70 -12.25
C ALA A 598 32.44 10.12 -11.93
N ALA A 599 32.08 10.63 -10.77
CA ALA A 599 32.59 11.90 -10.23
C ALA A 599 32.47 13.09 -11.22
N ARG A 600 31.33 13.19 -11.92
CA ARG A 600 31.08 14.20 -12.97
C ARG A 600 32.08 14.21 -14.14
N ARG A 601 32.66 13.02 -14.41
CA ARG A 601 33.63 12.82 -15.51
C ARG A 601 33.22 11.64 -16.36
N VAL A 602 33.60 11.70 -17.66
CA VAL A 602 33.59 10.55 -18.57
C VAL A 602 35.02 10.25 -18.91
N PHE A 603 35.47 9.04 -18.67
CA PHE A 603 36.89 8.64 -18.74
C PHE A 603 37.07 7.31 -19.44
N ASP A 604 38.30 7.05 -19.89
CA ASP A 604 38.69 5.76 -20.39
C ASP A 604 38.85 4.77 -19.24
N VAL A 605 38.13 3.64 -19.22
CA VAL A 605 38.25 2.63 -18.16
C VAL A 605 39.64 1.98 -18.10
N GLY A 606 40.42 2.03 -19.18
CA GLY A 606 41.80 1.55 -19.24
C GLY A 606 42.84 2.60 -18.80
N ASP A 607 42.46 3.89 -18.74
CA ASP A 607 43.30 5.00 -18.32
C ASP A 607 42.42 6.11 -17.74
N PRO A 608 42.07 6.03 -16.45
CA PRO A 608 41.13 6.98 -15.81
C PRO A 608 41.57 8.44 -15.79
N ASP A 609 42.87 8.75 -16.01
CA ASP A 609 43.38 10.11 -16.13
C ASP A 609 42.98 10.72 -17.49
N ARG A 610 42.76 9.91 -18.50
CA ARG A 610 42.23 10.30 -19.82
C ARG A 610 40.72 10.52 -19.74
N ALA A 611 40.30 11.73 -19.44
CA ALA A 611 38.92 12.06 -19.16
C ALA A 611 38.47 13.40 -19.70
N VAL A 612 37.20 13.57 -19.90
CA VAL A 612 36.50 14.86 -20.08
C VAL A 612 35.50 15.06 -18.93
N THR A 613 35.14 16.31 -18.68
CA THR A 613 34.07 16.59 -17.72
C THR A 613 32.71 16.11 -18.27
N PHE A 614 31.76 15.85 -17.39
CA PHE A 614 30.38 15.54 -17.80
C PHE A 614 29.78 16.68 -18.64
N LEU A 615 30.08 17.93 -18.29
CA LEU A 615 29.68 19.12 -19.04
C LEU A 615 30.21 19.10 -20.49
N GLU A 616 31.48 18.83 -20.69
CA GLU A 616 32.09 18.76 -22.03
C GLU A 616 31.47 17.63 -22.85
N ALA A 617 31.24 16.47 -22.21
CA ALA A 617 30.55 15.34 -22.84
C ALA A 617 29.10 15.69 -23.24
N ALA A 618 28.36 16.41 -22.38
CA ALA A 618 27.00 16.85 -22.64
C ALA A 618 26.95 17.85 -23.81
N GLN A 619 27.86 18.82 -23.84
CA GLN A 619 27.95 19.81 -24.93
C GLN A 619 28.30 19.17 -26.26
N ALA A 620 29.26 18.25 -26.27
CA ALA A 620 29.64 17.50 -27.47
C ALA A 620 28.51 16.60 -27.97
N ALA A 621 27.80 15.95 -27.05
CA ALA A 621 26.66 15.11 -27.39
C ALA A 621 25.49 15.94 -27.94
N GLU A 622 25.17 17.09 -27.35
CA GLU A 622 24.12 17.98 -27.85
C GLU A 622 24.49 18.53 -29.25
N ALA A 623 25.74 18.93 -29.47
CA ALA A 623 26.21 19.38 -30.78
C ALA A 623 26.08 18.29 -31.86
N ARG A 624 26.26 17.04 -31.48
CA ARG A 624 26.23 15.90 -32.39
C ARG A 624 24.83 15.33 -32.64
N PHE A 625 23.98 15.27 -31.61
CA PHE A 625 22.71 14.55 -31.62
C PHE A 625 21.48 15.44 -31.43
N GLY A 626 21.66 16.73 -31.14
CA GLY A 626 20.61 17.64 -30.72
C GLY A 626 20.19 17.41 -29.26
N THR A 627 18.93 17.68 -28.93
CA THR A 627 18.42 17.57 -27.58
C THR A 627 18.66 16.20 -26.97
N LEU A 628 19.26 16.15 -25.79
CA LEU A 628 19.58 14.92 -25.06
C LEU A 628 18.41 14.52 -24.18
N VAL A 629 17.61 13.57 -24.65
CA VAL A 629 16.47 12.98 -23.95
C VAL A 629 16.49 11.47 -24.11
N GLY A 630 16.35 10.75 -23.02
CA GLY A 630 16.15 9.30 -23.00
C GLY A 630 14.82 8.97 -22.38
N SER A 631 14.18 7.89 -22.81
CA SER A 631 12.96 7.36 -22.23
C SER A 631 13.16 5.91 -21.83
N GLY A 632 12.52 5.50 -20.74
CA GLY A 632 12.51 4.12 -20.27
C GLY A 632 11.13 3.74 -19.76
N SER A 633 10.84 2.45 -19.79
CA SER A 633 9.56 1.91 -19.37
C SER A 633 9.72 0.56 -18.69
N TYR A 634 9.00 0.32 -17.62
CA TYR A 634 8.99 -0.96 -16.94
C TYR A 634 7.66 -1.68 -17.18
N THR A 635 7.75 -2.92 -17.64
CA THR A 635 6.63 -3.87 -17.70
C THR A 635 7.06 -5.12 -16.95
N PRO A 636 6.28 -5.64 -15.99
CA PRO A 636 6.61 -6.88 -15.30
C PRO A 636 6.87 -8.03 -16.28
N PRO A 637 7.80 -8.94 -15.98
CA PRO A 637 8.07 -10.12 -16.80
C PRO A 637 6.81 -10.98 -16.99
N ALA A 638 6.65 -11.61 -18.14
CA ALA A 638 5.51 -12.48 -18.42
C ALA A 638 5.51 -13.78 -17.58
N ASN A 639 6.67 -14.17 -17.06
CA ASN A 639 6.88 -15.40 -16.28
C ASN A 639 6.71 -15.22 -14.76
N LEU A 640 5.91 -14.28 -14.31
CA LEU A 640 5.61 -14.12 -12.87
C LEU A 640 4.78 -15.28 -12.31
N HIS A 641 4.14 -16.05 -13.18
CA HIS A 641 3.19 -17.12 -12.87
C HIS A 641 1.90 -16.58 -12.22
N GLY A 642 1.08 -17.45 -11.63
CA GLY A 642 -0.17 -17.04 -10.98
C GLY A 642 -1.40 -17.04 -11.89
N ASP A 643 -1.30 -17.52 -13.13
CA ASP A 643 -2.43 -17.70 -14.07
C ASP A 643 -3.29 -18.94 -13.68
N PHE A 644 -3.58 -19.06 -12.41
CA PHE A 644 -4.36 -20.18 -11.92
C PHE A 644 -5.76 -19.75 -11.51
N LYS A 645 -6.77 -20.45 -11.97
CA LYS A 645 -8.18 -20.27 -11.60
C LYS A 645 -8.68 -18.81 -11.65
N GLY A 646 -8.18 -18.01 -12.60
CA GLY A 646 -8.57 -16.61 -12.81
C GLY A 646 -8.03 -15.62 -11.76
N SER A 647 -7.07 -16.04 -10.95
CA SER A 647 -6.46 -15.20 -9.92
C SER A 647 -5.17 -14.56 -10.43
N GLY A 648 -5.27 -13.46 -11.12
CA GLY A 648 -4.11 -12.64 -11.48
C GLY A 648 -3.58 -11.76 -10.35
N VAL A 649 -4.05 -11.94 -9.10
CA VAL A 649 -3.66 -11.13 -7.93
C VAL A 649 -2.71 -11.91 -7.03
N GLY A 650 -1.53 -11.34 -6.73
CA GLY A 650 -0.47 -11.96 -5.94
C GLY A 650 0.87 -12.05 -6.63
N PRO A 651 0.97 -12.25 -7.98
CA PRO A 651 2.24 -12.22 -8.67
C PRO A 651 2.96 -10.88 -8.49
N SER A 652 4.26 -10.94 -8.26
CA SER A 652 5.15 -9.79 -8.13
C SER A 652 6.48 -10.09 -8.83
N PRO A 653 7.17 -9.10 -9.39
CA PRO A 653 8.49 -9.34 -9.97
C PRO A 653 9.52 -9.83 -8.94
N ALA A 654 9.40 -9.40 -7.70
CA ALA A 654 10.21 -9.85 -6.57
C ALA A 654 9.41 -9.75 -5.26
N TYR A 655 9.94 -10.36 -4.20
CA TYR A 655 9.41 -10.25 -2.84
C TYR A 655 10.52 -9.85 -1.87
N SER A 656 10.18 -8.98 -0.93
CA SER A 656 11.00 -8.66 0.24
C SER A 656 10.68 -9.62 1.38
N TYR A 657 11.60 -9.74 2.34
CA TYR A 657 11.43 -10.59 3.50
C TYR A 657 11.82 -9.85 4.78
N THR A 658 11.10 -10.10 5.86
CA THR A 658 11.35 -9.44 7.15
C THR A 658 11.22 -10.44 8.29
N ALA A 659 12.13 -10.36 9.26
CA ALA A 659 11.97 -10.99 10.57
C ALA A 659 11.89 -9.90 11.64
N CYS A 660 11.04 -10.10 12.65
CA CYS A 660 10.87 -9.20 13.78
C CYS A 660 10.92 -10.00 15.08
N VAL A 661 11.70 -9.51 16.03
CA VAL A 661 11.65 -9.95 17.45
C VAL A 661 11.16 -8.80 18.31
N ALA A 662 10.14 -9.07 19.12
CA ALA A 662 9.60 -8.15 20.12
C ALA A 662 9.96 -8.65 21.53
N GLU A 663 10.43 -7.75 22.40
CA GLU A 663 10.59 -7.97 23.84
C GLU A 663 9.54 -7.15 24.59
N VAL A 664 8.76 -7.78 25.47
CA VAL A 664 7.65 -7.13 26.17
C VAL A 664 7.68 -7.33 27.67
N GLY A 665 7.14 -6.36 28.40
CA GLY A 665 6.70 -6.48 29.78
C GLY A 665 5.18 -6.41 29.86
N VAL A 666 4.56 -7.32 30.60
CA VAL A 666 3.12 -7.36 30.85
C VAL A 666 2.86 -7.20 32.33
N ASP A 667 2.11 -6.17 32.69
CA ASP A 667 1.59 -6.04 34.03
C ASP A 667 0.41 -7.01 34.23
N LEU A 668 0.63 -8.02 35.07
CA LEU A 668 -0.35 -9.08 35.29
C LEU A 668 -1.57 -8.63 36.12
N GLU A 669 -1.54 -7.45 36.73
CA GLU A 669 -2.64 -6.91 37.54
C GLU A 669 -3.54 -6.01 36.70
N THR A 670 -2.96 -5.20 35.81
CA THR A 670 -3.70 -4.27 34.96
C THR A 670 -3.94 -4.81 33.54
N GLY A 671 -3.16 -5.80 33.10
CA GLY A 671 -3.18 -6.29 31.74
C GLY A 671 -2.42 -5.40 30.75
N GLU A 672 -1.77 -4.32 31.23
CA GLU A 672 -1.00 -3.41 30.37
C GLU A 672 0.19 -4.13 29.75
N VAL A 673 0.35 -3.96 28.43
CA VAL A 673 1.48 -4.48 27.66
C VAL A 673 2.40 -3.32 27.30
N ARG A 674 3.65 -3.41 27.67
CA ARG A 674 4.69 -2.47 27.25
C ARG A 674 5.70 -3.18 26.38
N VAL A 675 5.88 -2.71 25.15
CA VAL A 675 6.97 -3.16 24.31
C VAL A 675 8.26 -2.49 24.75
N GLU A 676 9.28 -3.27 25.08
CA GLU A 676 10.57 -2.78 25.60
C GLU A 676 11.57 -2.60 24.47
N ARG A 677 11.49 -3.46 23.44
CA ARG A 677 12.38 -3.42 22.27
C ARG A 677 11.72 -4.08 21.07
N LEU A 678 11.96 -3.52 19.89
CA LEU A 678 11.69 -4.14 18.60
C LEU A 678 12.98 -4.26 17.81
N THR A 679 13.29 -5.46 17.32
CA THR A 679 14.44 -5.73 16.47
C THR A 679 13.94 -6.30 15.14
N LEU A 680 14.16 -5.57 14.05
CA LEU A 680 13.70 -5.95 12.71
C LEU A 680 14.90 -6.12 11.79
N ALA A 681 14.95 -7.23 11.06
CA ALA A 681 15.85 -7.42 9.92
C ALA A 681 15.02 -7.53 8.65
N HIS A 682 15.38 -6.73 7.65
CA HIS A 682 14.62 -6.61 6.41
C HIS A 682 15.51 -6.77 5.18
N ASP A 683 15.16 -7.71 4.32
CA ASP A 683 15.77 -7.95 3.03
C ASP A 683 15.16 -6.99 1.97
N CYS A 684 15.82 -5.86 1.77
CA CYS A 684 15.49 -4.88 0.75
C CYS A 684 16.26 -5.05 -0.58
N GLY A 685 16.86 -6.24 -0.81
CA GLY A 685 17.82 -6.40 -1.90
C GLY A 685 19.08 -5.59 -1.61
N ARG A 686 19.31 -4.52 -2.35
CA ARG A 686 20.35 -3.52 -2.05
C ARG A 686 19.70 -2.25 -1.52
N ALA A 687 20.20 -1.74 -0.41
CA ALA A 687 19.80 -0.44 0.11
C ALA A 687 20.42 0.68 -0.74
N LEU A 688 19.63 1.35 -1.57
CA LEU A 688 20.12 2.46 -2.42
C LEU A 688 20.56 3.67 -1.57
N ASN A 689 19.85 3.92 -0.48
CA ASN A 689 20.25 4.83 0.58
C ASN A 689 19.88 4.20 1.94
N PRO A 690 20.85 3.72 2.71
CA PRO A 690 20.62 3.02 3.98
C PRO A 690 19.79 3.81 4.99
N ASP A 691 20.05 5.12 5.18
CA ASP A 691 19.33 5.95 6.14
C ASP A 691 17.82 6.01 5.84
N ILE A 692 17.45 6.05 4.55
CA ILE A 692 16.04 6.05 4.14
C ILE A 692 15.41 4.67 4.38
N VAL A 693 16.14 3.59 4.11
CA VAL A 693 15.66 2.22 4.36
C VAL A 693 15.44 1.99 5.86
N GLU A 694 16.37 2.40 6.71
CA GLU A 694 16.23 2.35 8.17
C GLU A 694 15.01 3.12 8.64
N GLY A 695 14.81 4.36 8.16
CA GLY A 695 13.62 5.15 8.49
C GLY A 695 12.30 4.50 8.04
N GLN A 696 12.29 3.73 6.94
CA GLN A 696 11.11 2.95 6.52
C GLN A 696 10.87 1.75 7.44
N ILE A 697 11.90 1.07 7.90
CA ILE A 697 11.81 -0.05 8.86
C ILE A 697 11.27 0.47 10.20
N GLU A 698 11.84 1.55 10.74
CA GLU A 698 11.42 2.19 11.98
C GLU A 698 9.96 2.67 11.91
N GLY A 699 9.58 3.36 10.85
CA GLY A 699 8.20 3.81 10.63
C GLY A 699 7.20 2.66 10.48
N SER A 700 7.63 1.50 9.97
CA SER A 700 6.84 0.26 9.92
C SER A 700 6.68 -0.36 11.29
N ALA A 701 7.76 -0.42 12.07
CA ALA A 701 7.76 -0.93 13.45
C ALA A 701 6.82 -0.10 14.34
N TYR A 702 6.90 1.23 14.25
CA TYR A 702 6.02 2.16 14.94
C TYR A 702 4.54 1.93 14.59
N MET A 703 4.21 1.83 13.29
CA MET A 703 2.82 1.59 12.86
C MET A 703 2.32 0.22 13.34
N GLY A 704 3.17 -0.82 13.27
CA GLY A 704 2.82 -2.17 13.74
C GLY A 704 2.61 -2.21 15.26
N LEU A 705 3.35 -1.43 16.05
CA LEU A 705 3.14 -1.25 17.48
C LEU A 705 1.72 -0.71 17.77
N GLY A 706 1.32 0.34 17.04
CA GLY A 706 -0.01 0.94 17.20
C GLY A 706 -1.13 -0.06 16.87
N GLU A 707 -1.02 -0.76 15.74
CA GLU A 707 -1.99 -1.78 15.34
C GLU A 707 -2.06 -2.99 16.30
N ALA A 708 -0.95 -3.33 16.94
CA ALA A 708 -0.90 -4.45 17.88
C ALA A 708 -1.60 -4.13 19.20
N LEU A 709 -1.48 -2.90 19.73
CA LEU A 709 -1.79 -2.59 21.12
C LEU A 709 -2.84 -1.48 21.33
N LEU A 710 -3.04 -0.55 20.38
CA LEU A 710 -3.74 0.70 20.64
C LEU A 710 -4.86 1.02 19.66
N GLU A 711 -4.63 0.83 18.37
CA GLU A 711 -5.45 1.39 17.30
C GLU A 711 -6.66 0.51 16.97
N GLU A 712 -7.86 1.08 17.04
CA GLU A 712 -9.09 0.42 16.60
C GLU A 712 -10.06 1.40 15.93
N SER A 713 -10.75 0.95 14.88
CA SER A 713 -11.86 1.68 14.26
C SER A 713 -13.19 1.25 14.88
N ALA A 714 -13.50 1.79 16.05
CA ALA A 714 -14.69 1.43 16.81
C ALA A 714 -15.94 2.21 16.36
N PHE A 715 -17.04 1.50 16.13
CA PHE A 715 -18.33 2.07 15.73
C PHE A 715 -19.41 1.82 16.77
N ARG A 716 -20.32 2.79 16.94
CA ARG A 716 -21.52 2.65 17.74
C ARG A 716 -22.72 3.23 16.98
N ARG A 717 -23.74 2.41 16.73
CA ARG A 717 -24.93 2.80 15.96
C ARG A 717 -24.63 3.43 14.59
N GLY A 718 -23.58 2.95 13.92
CA GLY A 718 -23.13 3.46 12.64
C GLY A 718 -22.15 4.63 12.70
N GLU A 719 -22.00 5.30 13.83
CA GLU A 719 -21.07 6.40 14.02
C GLU A 719 -19.69 5.90 14.47
N HIS A 720 -18.62 6.49 13.93
CA HIS A 720 -17.28 6.28 14.42
C HIS A 720 -17.16 6.89 15.82
N LYS A 721 -16.79 6.10 16.84
CA LYS A 721 -16.76 6.55 18.24
C LYS A 721 -15.67 7.58 18.53
N ILE A 722 -14.56 7.49 17.80
CA ILE A 722 -13.33 8.20 18.10
C ILE A 722 -12.68 8.77 16.81
N PRO A 723 -13.39 9.68 16.08
CA PRO A 723 -12.89 10.23 14.83
C PRO A 723 -11.86 11.37 15.04
N ASN A 724 -10.91 11.17 15.97
CA ASN A 724 -9.86 12.12 16.30
C ASN A 724 -8.61 11.39 16.81
N LEU A 725 -7.44 12.01 16.75
CA LEU A 725 -6.19 11.38 17.15
C LEU A 725 -6.00 11.29 18.66
N LEU A 726 -6.71 12.09 19.46
CA LEU A 726 -6.62 12.06 20.93
C LEU A 726 -7.18 10.75 21.49
N ASP A 727 -8.34 10.34 21.01
CA ASP A 727 -9.03 9.15 21.50
C ASP A 727 -8.66 7.89 20.70
N TYR A 728 -8.32 8.04 19.41
CA TYR A 728 -7.85 6.94 18.55
C TYR A 728 -6.52 6.33 19.04
N LYS A 729 -5.67 7.14 19.66
CA LYS A 729 -4.44 6.73 20.35
C LYS A 729 -3.40 6.06 19.44
N THR A 730 -2.90 6.83 18.46
CA THR A 730 -1.62 6.45 17.85
C THR A 730 -0.52 6.46 18.92
N PRO A 731 0.49 5.59 18.87
CA PRO A 731 1.60 5.61 19.82
C PRO A 731 2.24 7.01 19.88
N THR A 732 2.61 7.42 21.07
CA THR A 732 3.40 8.63 21.30
C THR A 732 4.90 8.29 21.35
N ILE A 733 5.75 9.31 21.47
CA ILE A 733 7.19 9.09 21.68
C ILE A 733 7.48 8.32 22.97
N LEU A 734 6.59 8.40 23.98
CA LEU A 734 6.72 7.68 25.24
C LEU A 734 6.32 6.20 25.12
N ASP A 735 5.46 5.88 24.17
CA ASP A 735 5.02 4.50 23.90
C ASP A 735 5.99 3.78 22.96
N THR A 736 6.81 4.54 22.20
CA THR A 736 7.71 3.99 21.19
C THR A 736 8.96 3.41 21.86
N PRO A 737 9.24 2.10 21.74
CA PRO A 737 10.43 1.48 22.30
C PRO A 737 11.67 1.80 21.47
N HIS A 738 12.83 1.34 21.94
CA HIS A 738 14.01 1.28 21.07
C HIS A 738 13.76 0.32 19.90
N ILE A 739 13.99 0.79 18.67
CA ILE A 739 13.84 0.02 17.44
C ILE A 739 15.22 -0.20 16.84
N ASP A 740 15.62 -1.47 16.72
CA ASP A 740 16.82 -1.87 15.98
C ASP A 740 16.41 -2.19 14.54
N ALA A 741 16.76 -1.34 13.59
CA ALA A 741 16.60 -1.58 12.17
C ALA A 741 17.86 -2.25 11.60
N ILE A 742 17.72 -3.41 10.98
CA ILE A 742 18.81 -4.17 10.39
C ILE A 742 18.53 -4.37 8.90
N ILE A 743 19.45 -3.92 8.05
CA ILE A 743 19.37 -4.10 6.61
C ILE A 743 20.04 -5.41 6.23
N VAL A 744 19.32 -6.26 5.53
CA VAL A 744 19.83 -7.48 4.87
C VAL A 744 19.83 -7.25 3.37
N GLU A 745 20.95 -7.52 2.70
CA GLU A 745 21.10 -7.30 1.27
C GLU A 745 21.27 -8.63 0.53
N THR A 746 20.33 -8.95 -0.39
CA THR A 746 20.36 -10.16 -1.22
C THR A 746 20.68 -9.90 -2.69
N ASP A 747 20.84 -8.65 -3.09
CA ASP A 747 21.23 -8.24 -4.45
C ASP A 747 20.30 -8.86 -5.53
N ASP A 748 19.04 -8.43 -5.59
CA ASP A 748 18.08 -8.98 -6.54
C ASP A 748 18.42 -8.57 -7.98
N ARG A 749 18.61 -9.56 -8.86
CA ARG A 749 19.11 -9.33 -10.23
C ARG A 749 18.13 -8.54 -11.12
N GLU A 750 16.86 -8.50 -10.77
CA GLU A 750 15.84 -7.83 -11.58
C GLU A 750 15.51 -6.43 -11.04
N GLY A 751 15.98 -6.07 -9.85
CA GLY A 751 15.81 -4.74 -9.28
C GLY A 751 16.91 -3.77 -9.72
N PRO A 752 16.64 -2.44 -9.74
CA PRO A 752 17.65 -1.45 -10.11
C PRO A 752 18.82 -1.51 -9.12
N PHE A 753 20.02 -1.82 -9.62
CA PHE A 753 21.23 -2.07 -8.82
C PHE A 753 21.06 -3.13 -7.72
N GLY A 754 20.12 -4.06 -7.86
CA GLY A 754 19.85 -5.11 -6.90
C GLY A 754 18.83 -4.78 -5.83
N ALA A 755 18.17 -3.61 -5.90
CA ALA A 755 17.23 -3.15 -4.89
C ALA A 755 15.86 -3.84 -4.98
N LYS A 756 15.24 -4.04 -3.83
CA LYS A 756 13.83 -4.42 -3.64
C LYS A 756 13.07 -3.32 -2.90
N GLU A 757 11.95 -3.66 -2.30
CA GLU A 757 11.15 -2.72 -1.52
C GLU A 757 11.61 -2.65 -0.05
N ALA A 758 11.23 -1.57 0.64
CA ALA A 758 11.32 -1.41 2.09
C ALA A 758 10.11 -0.68 2.70
N GLY A 759 9.07 -0.45 1.88
CA GLY A 759 7.94 0.41 2.24
C GLY A 759 6.89 -0.26 3.11
N GLU A 760 6.50 -1.50 2.81
CA GLU A 760 5.35 -2.17 3.43
C GLU A 760 5.71 -3.48 4.14
N GLY A 761 6.71 -4.21 3.65
CA GLY A 761 7.13 -5.50 4.19
C GLY A 761 7.48 -5.51 5.67
N PRO A 762 8.23 -4.52 6.18
CA PRO A 762 8.67 -4.50 7.58
C PRO A 762 7.53 -4.39 8.60
N LEU A 763 6.34 -3.91 8.22
CA LEU A 763 5.20 -3.79 9.14
C LEU A 763 4.62 -5.15 9.52
N ASN A 764 4.52 -6.06 8.56
CA ASN A 764 3.69 -7.26 8.69
C ASN A 764 4.09 -8.21 9.83
N PRO A 765 5.38 -8.42 10.17
CA PRO A 765 5.74 -9.33 11.25
C PRO A 765 5.69 -8.69 12.64
N VAL A 766 5.53 -7.37 12.76
CA VAL A 766 5.57 -6.66 14.05
C VAL A 766 4.42 -7.10 14.96
N ILE A 767 3.21 -7.11 14.42
CA ILE A 767 2.00 -7.45 15.18
C ILE A 767 2.05 -8.89 15.73
N PRO A 768 2.32 -9.92 14.92
CA PRO A 768 2.43 -11.27 15.44
C PRO A 768 3.66 -11.46 16.34
N ALA A 769 4.77 -10.74 16.17
CA ALA A 769 5.92 -10.81 17.07
C ALA A 769 5.54 -10.30 18.47
N ILE A 770 4.81 -9.18 18.55
CA ILE A 770 4.28 -8.66 19.83
C ILE A 770 3.29 -9.66 20.45
N ALA A 771 2.37 -10.22 19.67
CA ALA A 771 1.41 -11.20 20.16
C ALA A 771 2.08 -12.49 20.67
N ASN A 772 3.13 -12.97 20.01
CA ASN A 772 3.93 -14.10 20.44
C ASN A 772 4.70 -13.78 21.72
N ALA A 773 5.26 -12.56 21.84
CA ALA A 773 5.93 -12.11 23.06
C ALA A 773 4.96 -12.01 24.27
N VAL A 774 3.74 -11.52 24.04
CA VAL A 774 2.69 -11.50 25.08
C VAL A 774 2.34 -12.92 25.49
N ALA A 775 2.18 -13.85 24.54
CA ALA A 775 1.90 -15.24 24.83
C ALA A 775 3.03 -15.91 25.67
N ASP A 776 4.30 -15.61 25.36
CA ASP A 776 5.45 -16.05 26.13
C ASP A 776 5.44 -15.46 27.56
N ALA A 777 5.12 -14.17 27.70
CA ALA A 777 5.09 -13.46 29.00
C ALA A 777 4.03 -13.99 29.96
N ILE A 778 2.83 -14.34 29.46
CA ILE A 778 1.67 -14.68 30.29
C ILE A 778 1.28 -16.17 30.23
N GLY A 779 1.85 -16.96 29.31
CA GLY A 779 1.57 -18.39 29.16
C GLY A 779 0.22 -18.71 28.52
N VAL A 780 -0.46 -17.72 27.92
CA VAL A 780 -1.75 -17.89 27.23
C VAL A 780 -1.81 -16.92 26.03
N ARG A 781 -2.44 -17.34 24.93
CA ARG A 781 -2.51 -16.54 23.70
C ARG A 781 -3.78 -15.68 23.64
N VAL A 782 -3.62 -14.44 23.17
CA VAL A 782 -4.71 -13.55 22.75
C VAL A 782 -4.90 -13.70 21.24
N TYR A 783 -6.14 -13.91 20.80
CA TYR A 783 -6.47 -14.23 19.42
C TYR A 783 -7.09 -13.05 18.64
N ALA A 784 -7.05 -11.86 19.20
CA ALA A 784 -7.59 -10.65 18.58
C ALA A 784 -6.63 -9.46 18.74
N THR A 785 -6.63 -8.56 17.76
CA THR A 785 -5.98 -7.25 17.83
C THR A 785 -7.04 -6.15 17.92
N PRO A 786 -6.71 -4.99 18.55
CA PRO A 786 -5.53 -4.75 19.38
C PRO A 786 -5.53 -5.59 20.65
N ILE A 787 -4.33 -5.89 21.17
CA ILE A 787 -4.14 -6.64 22.42
C ILE A 787 -4.33 -5.65 23.59
N LEU A 788 -5.58 -5.31 23.87
CA LEU A 788 -5.95 -4.38 24.94
C LEU A 788 -5.76 -5.00 26.31
N PRO A 789 -5.53 -4.20 27.36
CA PRO A 789 -5.40 -4.67 28.75
C PRO A 789 -6.53 -5.61 29.17
N GLU A 790 -7.77 -5.31 28.82
CA GLU A 790 -8.92 -6.17 29.12
C GLU A 790 -8.87 -7.52 28.41
N SER A 791 -8.30 -7.59 27.21
CA SER A 791 -8.14 -8.85 26.45
C SER A 791 -7.09 -9.74 27.12
N VAL A 792 -6.01 -9.13 27.63
CA VAL A 792 -4.97 -9.82 28.41
C VAL A 792 -5.55 -10.37 29.73
N LEU A 793 -6.31 -9.55 30.47
CA LEU A 793 -6.95 -9.99 31.71
C LEU A 793 -7.95 -11.11 31.49
N ARG A 794 -8.80 -11.02 30.47
CA ARG A 794 -9.72 -12.12 30.11
C ARG A 794 -8.99 -13.40 29.75
N ALA A 795 -7.87 -13.33 29.03
CA ALA A 795 -7.07 -14.49 28.68
C ALA A 795 -6.43 -15.12 29.94
N LEU A 796 -5.91 -14.30 30.86
CA LEU A 796 -5.39 -14.75 32.16
C LEU A 796 -6.49 -15.43 32.99
N ASP A 797 -7.68 -14.85 33.10
CA ASP A 797 -8.80 -15.40 33.88
C ASP A 797 -9.32 -16.74 33.31
N ALA A 798 -9.28 -16.90 32.01
CA ALA A 798 -9.65 -18.14 31.33
C ALA A 798 -8.60 -19.24 31.46
N SER A 799 -7.36 -18.93 31.85
CA SER A 799 -6.28 -19.90 31.99
C SER A 799 -6.27 -20.55 33.37
N PRO A 800 -5.83 -21.82 33.53
CA PRO A 800 -5.70 -22.46 34.84
C PRO A 800 -4.78 -21.69 35.79
N SER A 801 -3.73 -21.05 35.26
CA SER A 801 -2.79 -20.23 36.05
C SER A 801 -3.38 -18.88 36.46
N GLY A 802 -4.30 -18.29 35.69
CA GLY A 802 -5.00 -17.05 36.00
C GLY A 802 -6.01 -17.21 37.16
N ARG A 803 -6.77 -18.34 37.18
CA ARG A 803 -7.71 -18.64 38.23
C ARG A 803 -7.08 -18.75 39.62
N LEU A 804 -5.82 -19.19 39.73
CA LEU A 804 -5.06 -19.23 40.96
C LEU A 804 -4.75 -17.85 41.51
N ARG A 805 -4.64 -16.85 40.69
CA ARG A 805 -4.35 -15.46 41.04
C ARG A 805 -5.53 -14.77 41.72
N LEU A 806 -6.76 -14.94 41.18
CA LEU A 806 -7.98 -14.34 41.73
C LEU A 806 -8.30 -14.84 43.14
N LYS A 807 -7.87 -16.07 43.49
CA LYS A 807 -8.05 -16.61 44.84
C LYS A 807 -7.12 -16.01 45.91
N SER A 808 -6.04 -15.35 45.51
CA SER A 808 -5.03 -14.73 46.40
C SER A 808 -5.19 -13.20 46.54
N ALA A 809 -6.16 -12.57 45.83
CA ALA A 809 -6.43 -11.15 45.99
C ALA A 809 -7.15 -10.90 47.34
N PRO A 810 -6.68 -9.96 48.17
CA PRO A 810 -7.40 -9.59 49.40
C PRO A 810 -8.76 -8.99 49.02
N SER A 811 -9.77 -9.35 49.79
CA SER A 811 -11.11 -8.77 49.65
C SER A 811 -11.02 -7.23 49.77
N PRO A 812 -11.71 -6.48 48.92
CA PRO A 812 -11.71 -5.03 49.04
C PRO A 812 -12.21 -4.66 50.42
N VAL A 813 -11.46 -3.80 51.12
CA VAL A 813 -11.88 -3.18 52.37
C VAL A 813 -13.14 -2.37 52.05
N PRO A 814 -14.26 -2.55 52.76
CA PRO A 814 -15.43 -1.71 52.56
C PRO A 814 -15.09 -0.25 52.91
N VAL A 815 -15.35 0.66 51.98
CA VAL A 815 -15.26 2.10 52.21
C VAL A 815 -16.54 2.55 52.91
#